data_a6921d953fc0a2f62ac3132b306fb77e
#
_entry.id   a6921d953fc0a2f62ac3132b306fb77e
#
_cell.length_a   1.000
_cell.length_b   1.000
_cell.length_c   1.000
_cell.angle_alpha   90.00
_cell.angle_beta   90.00
_cell.angle_gamma   90.00
#
_symmetry.space_group_name_H-M   'P 1'
#
loop_
_entity.id
_entity.type
_entity.pdbx_description
1 polymer ?
#
loop_
_entity_poly.entity_id
_entity_poly.type
_entity_poly.pdbx_seq_one_letter_code
_entity_poly.pdbx_strand_id
1 'polypeptide(L)'
;MTKGWMGCKGFLAAHRRFAVLLAVETLCILALMVRCAKPLHTEQLDFAQLTAVNVPEGTTFSVQDGALVVDTTGTSAEDGAVLLTAESPTVVLPSDAYEITVSYDSDQWKLDEEPITLNFVNQGMGEVISGGSDLWGGTNLLTLDGAHHSVTGRIWVKQGNTRGFTVKLQAQMSARTVIQNITFTAKRAYRVMRLLAALLVFAVLDAVLLLFFADTDGAEKKARAAKKETLLVLAALCLVACLPFTAGIEYVGWDFQFHVERIAQVAAELQNGQFPVRMMTGMLNGYGYANSLYYCDIFLYLPALLYNCMVPLGICYNIYGAVVTVCTCALTYYSLRKVCSSPRTACVGTAVYLLSGYRLVNVFMRSAVGEYTAMAFLPLVAVHIYLLYTKDELTWRDWGPLAMGMAGLVQCHILTFELVCLVLAVFAAVFGRQTFRKKRLAALLKAAGAAIGLCAWFLVPFLQSMMTQNVQVNNTYAGNFQENGASLLYLLNPFPMSALWSLEHDQLQNGALIVYSSIFDGMHGTLGAPLLAGLVLALYMLLRRKEWDNGKQAAPLRVLLGVSGVLMVISLRQFPWNALFTCFENTVIHKILGAAQFPWRYLSIAAALLSICTVLALEKLCHWKKDKAKTAHLVLLVTCVLYAGSFFVYFAATPEQLTYTASNADSLLVGSGEYMLPNGPAVNYARPQTDSADLQIKYYDKSSGVAQATLENIGTQAAELELPIFNYGNYVVTDNEGTEWPTQTSDSSLLEVSVPAGFTGSITVRYREPVLWRIMEAVSGLTLAALVLGCSAQRRKTRAAAEKN
;
A
#
# COMPACT_ATOMS: atom_id res chain seq x y z
N MET A 1 -43.28 12.84 -6.77
CA MET A 1 -42.68 13.20 -5.46
C MET A 1 -43.60 12.97 -4.26
N THR A 2 -44.90 13.22 -4.32
CA THR A 2 -45.83 13.13 -3.19
C THR A 2 -46.11 11.74 -2.65
N LYS A 3 -46.13 10.67 -3.45
CA LYS A 3 -46.32 9.27 -2.99
C LYS A 3 -45.11 8.73 -2.21
N GLY A 4 -43.87 9.13 -2.50
CA GLY A 4 -42.69 8.73 -1.75
C GLY A 4 -42.63 9.35 -0.36
N TRP A 5 -43.12 10.60 -0.21
CA TRP A 5 -43.05 11.33 1.05
C TRP A 5 -44.10 10.84 2.07
N MET A 6 -45.28 10.40 1.59
CA MET A 6 -46.26 9.76 2.46
C MET A 6 -45.79 8.36 2.95
N GLY A 7 -45.02 7.62 2.14
CA GLY A 7 -44.43 6.35 2.54
C GLY A 7 -43.37 6.50 3.65
N CYS A 8 -42.50 7.53 3.56
CA CYS A 8 -41.50 7.84 4.59
C CYS A 8 -42.12 8.23 5.94
N LYS A 9 -43.19 9.11 5.92
CA LYS A 9 -43.86 9.49 7.18
C LYS A 9 -44.53 8.29 7.87
N GLY A 10 -45.14 7.40 7.11
CA GLY A 10 -45.78 6.21 7.65
C GLY A 10 -44.74 5.22 8.23
N PHE A 11 -43.61 5.04 7.55
CA PHE A 11 -42.52 4.22 8.01
C PHE A 11 -41.89 4.73 9.32
N LEU A 12 -41.57 6.04 9.39
CA LEU A 12 -41.00 6.66 10.59
C LEU A 12 -41.98 6.64 11.78
N ALA A 13 -43.28 6.79 11.54
CA ALA A 13 -44.32 6.65 12.58
C ALA A 13 -44.39 5.22 13.12
N ALA A 14 -44.23 4.21 12.25
CA ALA A 14 -44.21 2.81 12.63
C ALA A 14 -42.93 2.42 13.36
N HIS A 15 -41.80 3.07 13.07
CA HIS A 15 -40.47 2.77 13.58
C HIS A 15 -39.88 3.94 14.39
N ARG A 16 -40.51 4.29 15.52
CA ARG A 16 -40.09 5.43 16.38
C ARG A 16 -38.61 5.41 16.79
N ARG A 17 -38.04 4.21 17.05
CA ARG A 17 -36.62 4.06 17.43
C ARG A 17 -35.69 4.49 16.28
N PHE A 18 -36.05 4.17 15.04
CA PHE A 18 -35.29 4.60 13.86
C PHE A 18 -35.40 6.12 13.64
N ALA A 19 -36.55 6.72 13.88
CA ALA A 19 -36.73 8.16 13.82
C ALA A 19 -35.87 8.91 14.87
N VAL A 20 -35.77 8.36 16.09
CA VAL A 20 -34.88 8.91 17.13
C VAL A 20 -33.41 8.81 16.70
N LEU A 21 -32.99 7.67 16.12
CA LEU A 21 -31.62 7.51 15.62
C LEU A 21 -31.28 8.56 14.56
N LEU A 22 -32.13 8.70 13.53
CA LEU A 22 -31.95 9.73 12.48
C LEU A 22 -31.88 11.14 13.04
N ALA A 23 -32.65 11.45 14.10
CA ALA A 23 -32.58 12.75 14.75
C ALA A 23 -31.23 12.96 15.45
N VAL A 24 -30.71 11.94 16.14
CA VAL A 24 -29.38 11.96 16.79
C VAL A 24 -28.28 12.13 15.74
N GLU A 25 -28.32 11.35 14.65
CA GLU A 25 -27.37 11.45 13.54
C GLU A 25 -27.39 12.83 12.90
N THR A 26 -28.58 13.39 12.67
CA THR A 26 -28.75 14.76 12.15
C THR A 26 -28.11 15.79 13.08
N LEU A 27 -28.31 15.66 14.39
CA LEU A 27 -27.68 16.56 15.38
C LEU A 27 -26.15 16.42 15.36
N CYS A 28 -25.63 15.20 15.27
CA CYS A 28 -24.18 14.95 15.15
C CYS A 28 -23.61 15.59 13.88
N ILE A 29 -24.28 15.41 12.74
CA ILE A 29 -23.87 16.01 11.46
C ILE A 29 -23.88 17.55 11.55
N LEU A 30 -24.94 18.14 12.11
CA LEU A 30 -25.03 19.60 12.30
C LEU A 30 -23.91 20.11 13.21
N ALA A 31 -23.59 19.42 14.30
CA ALA A 31 -22.48 19.78 15.17
C ALA A 31 -21.13 19.74 14.44
N LEU A 32 -20.90 18.71 13.61
CA LEU A 32 -19.70 18.62 12.78
C LEU A 32 -19.65 19.71 11.68
N MET A 33 -20.78 20.04 11.07
CA MET A 33 -20.85 21.14 10.09
C MET A 33 -20.52 22.49 10.74
N VAL A 34 -21.07 22.76 11.93
CA VAL A 34 -20.73 23.97 12.70
C VAL A 34 -19.25 24.01 13.01
N ARG A 35 -18.66 22.87 13.38
CA ARG A 35 -17.20 22.77 13.60
C ARG A 35 -16.39 23.05 12.33
N CYS A 36 -16.84 22.55 11.16
CA CYS A 36 -16.19 22.83 9.87
C CYS A 36 -16.21 24.34 9.53
N ALA A 37 -17.28 25.04 9.92
CA ALA A 37 -17.46 26.48 9.63
C ALA A 37 -16.63 27.40 10.56
N LYS A 38 -16.16 26.90 11.71
CA LYS A 38 -15.33 27.72 12.63
C LYS A 38 -14.04 28.17 11.94
N PRO A 39 -13.55 29.41 12.25
CA PRO A 39 -12.25 29.87 11.79
C PRO A 39 -11.14 28.87 12.12
N LEU A 40 -10.15 28.81 11.26
CA LEU A 40 -8.96 28.01 11.50
C LEU A 40 -8.06 28.75 12.51
N HIS A 41 -7.55 28.03 13.48
CA HIS A 41 -6.59 28.57 14.41
C HIS A 41 -5.20 28.49 13.79
N THR A 42 -4.43 29.58 13.92
CA THR A 42 -3.00 29.63 13.58
C THR A 42 -2.27 30.25 14.75
N GLU A 43 -1.23 29.60 15.20
CA GLU A 43 -0.34 30.07 16.26
C GLU A 43 1.07 30.13 15.70
N GLN A 44 1.81 31.18 16.05
CA GLN A 44 3.21 31.32 15.70
C GLN A 44 4.03 31.38 16.98
N LEU A 45 5.12 30.65 17.02
CA LEU A 45 6.02 30.65 18.17
C LEU A 45 6.73 31.99 18.26
N ASP A 46 6.58 32.64 19.42
CA ASP A 46 7.30 33.90 19.72
C ASP A 46 8.72 33.60 20.19
N PHE A 47 9.69 33.89 19.35
CA PHE A 47 11.09 33.62 19.64
C PHE A 47 11.63 34.44 20.81
N ALA A 48 11.05 35.60 21.14
CA ALA A 48 11.45 36.41 22.28
C ALA A 48 11.17 35.71 23.63
N GLN A 49 10.29 34.71 23.61
CA GLN A 49 9.94 33.95 24.83
C GLN A 49 10.76 32.65 24.97
N LEU A 50 11.61 32.30 23.97
CA LEU A 50 12.51 31.16 24.07
C LEU A 50 13.60 31.44 25.14
N THR A 51 13.78 30.46 26.00
CA THR A 51 14.81 30.55 27.06
C THR A 51 15.92 29.58 26.74
N ALA A 52 17.12 30.09 26.59
CA ALA A 52 18.29 29.25 26.44
C ALA A 52 18.63 28.60 27.80
N VAL A 53 18.76 27.27 27.76
CA VAL A 53 19.09 26.47 28.98
C VAL A 53 20.60 26.30 29.14
N ASN A 54 21.30 26.20 27.99
CA ASN A 54 22.76 26.10 27.96
C ASN A 54 23.28 26.87 26.73
N VAL A 55 24.18 27.81 26.93
CA VAL A 55 24.83 28.60 25.86
C VAL A 55 26.34 28.58 26.10
N PRO A 56 27.10 27.73 25.42
CA PRO A 56 28.56 27.69 25.54
C PRO A 56 29.21 28.98 25.05
N GLU A 57 30.45 29.27 25.55
CA GLU A 57 31.26 30.36 25.01
C GLU A 57 31.51 30.19 23.51
N GLY A 58 31.38 31.26 22.76
CA GLY A 58 31.54 31.23 21.30
C GLY A 58 30.28 30.96 20.50
N THR A 59 29.12 30.73 21.19
CA THR A 59 27.82 30.57 20.51
C THR A 59 26.99 31.85 20.56
N THR A 60 26.19 32.11 19.51
CA THR A 60 25.21 33.19 19.46
C THR A 60 23.81 32.62 19.45
N PHE A 61 22.98 33.06 20.40
CA PHE A 61 21.55 32.79 20.43
C PHE A 61 20.83 34.12 20.63
N SER A 62 20.23 34.64 19.56
CA SER A 62 19.61 35.96 19.61
C SER A 62 18.45 36.08 18.61
N VAL A 63 17.50 36.96 18.92
CA VAL A 63 16.44 37.32 17.99
C VAL A 63 16.87 38.60 17.25
N GLN A 64 16.96 38.52 15.92
CA GLN A 64 17.34 39.63 15.06
C GLN A 64 16.28 39.82 13.97
N ASP A 65 15.72 41.00 13.83
CA ASP A 65 14.66 41.33 12.86
C ASP A 65 13.44 40.35 12.88
N GLY A 66 13.13 39.81 14.07
CA GLY A 66 12.05 38.83 14.27
C GLY A 66 12.41 37.37 13.95
N ALA A 67 13.60 37.10 13.44
CA ALA A 67 14.12 35.75 13.23
C ALA A 67 15.03 35.33 14.37
N LEU A 68 15.06 34.03 14.67
CA LEU A 68 15.96 33.42 15.64
C LEU A 68 17.27 33.05 14.96
N VAL A 69 18.38 33.66 15.39
CA VAL A 69 19.74 33.34 14.91
C VAL A 69 20.40 32.44 15.94
N VAL A 70 20.77 31.25 15.49
CA VAL A 70 21.54 30.24 16.23
C VAL A 70 22.86 30.06 15.48
N ASP A 71 23.97 30.53 16.09
CA ASP A 71 25.30 30.45 15.48
C ASP A 71 26.25 29.74 16.47
N THR A 72 26.68 28.55 16.07
CA THR A 72 27.57 27.68 16.85
C THR A 72 28.92 27.49 16.14
N THR A 73 29.23 28.30 15.11
CA THR A 73 30.48 28.19 14.33
C THR A 73 31.76 28.46 15.16
N GLY A 74 31.61 29.14 16.28
CA GLY A 74 32.73 29.42 17.21
C GLY A 74 33.04 28.27 18.17
N THR A 75 32.30 27.20 18.19
CA THR A 75 32.50 26.06 19.08
C THR A 75 33.01 24.83 18.34
N SER A 76 34.02 24.17 18.90
CA SER A 76 34.45 22.82 18.47
C SER A 76 33.65 21.78 19.24
N ALA A 77 32.83 21.01 18.55
CA ALA A 77 32.11 19.87 19.14
C ALA A 77 32.94 18.59 19.09
N GLU A 78 32.90 17.80 20.13
CA GLU A 78 33.12 16.36 20.02
C GLU A 78 31.87 15.74 19.36
N ASP A 79 32.05 14.76 18.49
CA ASP A 79 30.97 14.12 17.76
C ASP A 79 29.79 13.74 18.67
N GLY A 80 28.60 14.29 18.37
CA GLY A 80 27.34 14.00 19.03
C GLY A 80 27.04 14.81 20.32
N ALA A 81 27.86 15.81 20.67
CA ALA A 81 27.58 16.68 21.82
C ALA A 81 26.56 17.76 21.46
N VAL A 82 25.53 17.94 22.32
CA VAL A 82 24.57 19.04 22.18
C VAL A 82 25.25 20.35 22.57
N LEU A 83 25.44 21.26 21.59
CA LEU A 83 26.14 22.54 21.76
C LEU A 83 25.25 23.60 22.43
N LEU A 84 23.97 23.64 22.10
CA LEU A 84 23.04 24.62 22.62
C LEU A 84 21.66 23.99 22.81
N THR A 85 20.99 24.32 23.92
CA THR A 85 19.59 23.95 24.15
C THR A 85 18.79 25.19 24.51
N ALA A 86 17.62 25.34 23.86
CA ALA A 86 16.63 26.35 24.22
C ALA A 86 15.23 25.76 24.28
N GLU A 87 14.38 26.29 25.14
CA GLU A 87 13.02 25.83 25.35
C GLU A 87 11.99 26.98 25.22
N SER A 88 10.84 26.68 24.65
CA SER A 88 9.70 27.59 24.56
C SER A 88 8.86 27.54 25.84
N PRO A 89 8.07 28.57 26.16
CA PRO A 89 6.95 28.42 27.06
C PRO A 89 5.97 27.34 26.52
N THR A 90 5.08 26.93 27.43
CA THR A 90 4.05 25.93 27.03
C THR A 90 3.09 26.48 25.97
N VAL A 91 3.04 25.83 24.84
CA VAL A 91 2.12 26.10 23.75
C VAL A 91 0.82 25.30 23.98
N VAL A 92 -0.32 25.97 24.02
CA VAL A 92 -1.64 25.35 24.22
C VAL A 92 -2.51 25.62 22.99
N LEU A 93 -2.76 24.58 22.19
CA LEU A 93 -3.56 24.68 20.98
C LEU A 93 -4.98 24.12 21.21
N PRO A 94 -6.03 24.75 20.60
CA PRO A 94 -7.36 24.18 20.54
C PRO A 94 -7.37 22.77 19.90
N SER A 95 -8.33 21.93 20.30
CA SER A 95 -8.46 20.55 19.74
C SER A 95 -8.74 20.56 18.25
N ASP A 96 -7.72 20.19 17.45
CA ASP A 96 -7.77 20.06 15.99
C ASP A 96 -6.55 19.30 15.48
N ALA A 97 -6.43 19.20 14.15
CA ALA A 97 -5.19 18.75 13.48
C ALA A 97 -4.46 19.95 12.90
N TYR A 98 -3.18 20.04 13.24
CA TYR A 98 -2.31 21.16 12.86
C TYR A 98 -1.15 20.67 12.01
N GLU A 99 -0.81 21.48 11.01
CA GLU A 99 0.47 21.40 10.33
C GLU A 99 1.44 22.35 11.02
N ILE A 100 2.61 21.83 11.31
CA ILE A 100 3.75 22.61 11.79
C ILE A 100 4.54 23.00 10.55
N THR A 101 4.90 24.26 10.41
CA THR A 101 5.79 24.72 9.35
C THR A 101 6.93 25.49 9.99
N VAL A 102 8.17 25.09 9.71
CA VAL A 102 9.39 25.76 10.11
C VAL A 102 10.06 26.28 8.86
N SER A 103 10.27 27.59 8.76
CA SER A 103 11.04 28.21 7.69
C SER A 103 12.38 28.65 8.27
N TYR A 104 13.47 28.31 7.59
CA TYR A 104 14.81 28.53 8.07
C TYR A 104 15.81 28.64 6.92
N ASP A 105 17.01 29.08 7.24
CA ASP A 105 18.15 29.09 6.34
C ASP A 105 19.40 28.67 7.15
N SER A 106 20.24 27.81 6.58
CA SER A 106 21.44 27.29 7.20
C SER A 106 22.63 27.40 6.26
N ASP A 107 23.83 27.59 6.81
CA ASP A 107 25.07 27.60 6.06
C ASP A 107 25.62 26.18 5.79
N GLN A 108 24.99 25.14 6.37
CA GLN A 108 25.31 23.75 6.08
C GLN A 108 24.62 23.26 4.80
N TRP A 109 25.35 22.45 4.03
CA TRP A 109 24.87 21.90 2.77
C TRP A 109 24.87 20.37 2.71
N LYS A 110 25.29 19.72 3.80
CA LYS A 110 25.29 18.28 3.90
C LYS A 110 24.01 17.80 4.57
N LEU A 111 23.44 16.74 4.02
CA LEU A 111 22.17 16.15 4.45
C LEU A 111 22.31 15.29 5.71
N ASP A 112 23.49 14.70 5.91
CA ASP A 112 23.82 13.89 7.08
C ASP A 112 24.23 14.73 8.29
N GLU A 113 24.32 16.03 8.12
CA GLU A 113 24.60 16.99 9.18
C GLU A 113 23.30 17.67 9.63
N GLU A 114 22.84 17.36 10.84
CA GLU A 114 21.63 17.89 11.46
C GLU A 114 21.96 19.07 12.37
N PRO A 115 22.09 20.30 11.84
CA PRO A 115 22.53 21.44 12.66
C PRO A 115 21.59 21.73 13.82
N ILE A 116 20.28 21.62 13.61
CA ILE A 116 19.30 21.89 14.66
C ILE A 116 18.19 20.83 14.63
N THR A 117 17.82 20.35 15.81
CA THR A 117 16.62 19.53 16.02
C THR A 117 15.60 20.28 16.89
N LEU A 118 14.32 20.15 16.52
CA LEU A 118 13.19 20.67 17.27
C LEU A 118 12.39 19.50 17.84
N ASN A 119 12.36 19.38 19.16
CA ASN A 119 11.60 18.39 19.89
C ASN A 119 10.30 19.01 20.45
N PHE A 120 9.17 18.37 20.21
CA PHE A 120 7.87 18.77 20.73
C PHE A 120 7.53 17.90 21.95
N VAL A 121 7.71 18.45 23.15
CA VAL A 121 7.62 17.72 24.42
C VAL A 121 6.28 17.97 25.09
N ASN A 122 5.47 16.93 25.30
CA ASN A 122 4.16 17.04 25.93
C ASN A 122 4.30 17.22 27.46
N GLN A 123 3.69 18.27 27.98
CA GLN A 123 3.71 18.67 29.39
C GLN A 123 2.79 17.80 30.27
N GLY A 124 2.93 16.55 30.31
CA GLY A 124 2.00 15.76 31.13
C GLY A 124 2.37 14.31 31.39
N MET A 125 3.38 13.83 30.70
CA MET A 125 3.80 12.44 30.85
C MET A 125 5.25 12.28 31.36
N GLY A 126 5.98 13.36 31.63
CA GLY A 126 7.36 13.29 32.18
C GLY A 126 8.36 12.58 31.26
N GLU A 127 7.91 12.10 30.12
CA GLU A 127 8.72 11.45 29.12
C GLU A 127 8.69 12.26 27.82
N VAL A 128 9.86 12.52 27.28
CA VAL A 128 10.02 12.72 25.85
C VAL A 128 9.23 11.57 25.23
N ILE A 129 8.21 11.88 24.42
CA ILE A 129 7.58 10.86 23.57
C ILE A 129 8.69 10.43 22.62
N SER A 130 9.54 9.52 23.11
CA SER A 130 10.59 8.90 22.33
C SER A 130 9.88 8.07 21.27
N GLY A 131 10.03 8.45 20.02
CA GLY A 131 9.35 7.86 18.91
C GLY A 131 7.93 8.38 18.70
N GLY A 132 7.79 9.70 18.55
CA GLY A 132 6.57 10.27 18.00
C GLY A 132 6.39 9.76 16.61
N SER A 133 5.63 8.71 16.48
CA SER A 133 5.24 8.29 15.16
C SER A 133 4.13 9.22 14.69
N ASP A 134 4.26 9.72 13.47
CA ASP A 134 3.15 10.33 12.73
C ASP A 134 1.95 9.35 12.62
N LEU A 135 2.10 8.13 13.11
CA LEU A 135 1.09 7.10 13.15
C LEU A 135 -0.03 7.44 14.14
N TRP A 136 0.30 7.90 15.36
CA TRP A 136 -0.73 8.07 16.42
C TRP A 136 -0.62 9.36 17.25
N GLY A 137 0.54 10.00 17.29
CA GLY A 137 0.82 11.10 18.20
C GLY A 137 1.22 12.41 17.54
N GLY A 138 1.54 12.41 16.27
CA GLY A 138 2.09 13.54 15.55
C GLY A 138 3.61 13.59 15.58
N THR A 139 4.17 14.55 14.86
CA THR A 139 5.61 14.80 14.79
C THR A 139 6.12 15.31 16.13
N ASN A 140 7.07 14.64 16.73
CA ASN A 140 7.71 15.08 17.97
C ASN A 140 9.15 15.57 17.75
N LEU A 141 9.74 15.24 16.60
CA LEU A 141 11.08 15.64 16.21
C LEU A 141 11.04 16.17 14.79
N LEU A 142 11.54 17.37 14.56
CA LEU A 142 11.85 17.93 13.26
C LEU A 142 13.33 18.27 13.22
N THR A 143 13.99 17.83 12.16
CA THR A 143 15.39 18.16 11.91
C THR A 143 15.45 19.26 10.88
N LEU A 144 16.22 20.29 11.15
CA LEU A 144 16.56 21.36 10.20
C LEU A 144 17.89 20.99 9.58
N ASP A 145 17.86 20.52 8.35
CA ASP A 145 19.04 20.20 7.58
C ASP A 145 19.53 21.40 6.73
N GLY A 146 20.70 21.30 6.14
CA GLY A 146 21.24 22.34 5.27
C GLY A 146 20.70 22.32 3.84
N ALA A 147 19.89 21.31 3.50
CA ALA A 147 19.40 21.09 2.15
C ALA A 147 18.11 21.82 1.84
N HIS A 148 17.31 22.08 2.85
CA HIS A 148 15.97 22.63 2.74
C HIS A 148 15.88 23.99 3.44
N HIS A 149 14.95 24.82 2.97
CA HIS A 149 14.63 26.11 3.57
C HIS A 149 13.34 26.05 4.40
N SER A 150 12.66 24.92 4.40
CA SER A 150 11.49 24.67 5.24
C SER A 150 11.29 23.20 5.52
N VAL A 151 10.79 22.90 6.70
CA VAL A 151 10.37 21.57 7.09
C VAL A 151 8.97 21.61 7.67
N THR A 152 8.19 20.55 7.43
CA THR A 152 6.81 20.46 7.90
C THR A 152 6.62 19.23 8.79
N GLY A 153 5.77 19.39 9.80
CA GLY A 153 5.33 18.32 10.68
C GLY A 153 3.82 18.36 10.89
N ARG A 154 3.30 17.39 11.61
CA ARG A 154 1.87 17.28 11.91
C ARG A 154 1.63 16.95 13.35
N ILE A 155 0.65 17.60 13.98
CA ILE A 155 0.25 17.35 15.36
C ILE A 155 -1.27 17.27 15.50
N TRP A 156 -1.75 16.30 16.28
CA TRP A 156 -3.18 16.12 16.56
C TRP A 156 -3.44 16.45 18.04
N VAL A 157 -4.17 17.55 18.25
CA VAL A 157 -4.55 17.97 19.58
C VAL A 157 -5.90 17.37 19.94
N LYS A 158 -5.90 16.43 20.89
CA LYS A 158 -7.13 15.75 21.36
C LYS A 158 -7.99 16.67 22.19
N GLN A 159 -9.29 16.44 22.19
CA GLN A 159 -10.25 17.15 23.04
C GLN A 159 -9.92 16.88 24.52
N GLY A 160 -9.83 17.95 25.30
CA GLY A 160 -9.48 17.89 26.72
C GLY A 160 -7.97 17.98 27.01
N ASN A 161 -7.11 18.10 26.00
CA ASN A 161 -5.70 18.42 26.21
C ASN A 161 -5.54 19.91 26.55
N THR A 162 -5.47 20.21 27.84
CA THR A 162 -5.27 21.58 28.40
C THR A 162 -3.83 21.83 28.85
N ARG A 163 -2.96 20.79 28.76
CA ARG A 163 -1.59 20.86 29.31
C ARG A 163 -0.59 21.46 28.33
N GLY A 164 -0.87 21.33 27.01
CA GLY A 164 0.02 21.84 25.98
C GLY A 164 1.32 21.06 25.84
N PHE A 165 2.24 21.60 25.07
CA PHE A 165 3.57 21.06 24.82
C PHE A 165 4.60 22.20 24.81
N THR A 166 5.89 21.88 25.00
CA THR A 166 7.02 22.80 24.81
C THR A 166 7.79 22.43 23.57
N VAL A 167 8.34 23.43 22.89
CA VAL A 167 9.27 23.24 21.77
C VAL A 167 10.69 23.37 22.32
N LYS A 168 11.45 22.27 22.25
CA LYS A 168 12.83 22.22 22.68
C LYS A 168 13.73 22.21 21.45
N LEU A 169 14.53 23.25 21.31
CA LEU A 169 15.52 23.40 20.26
C LEU A 169 16.86 22.88 20.75
N GLN A 170 17.55 22.07 19.96
CA GLN A 170 18.89 21.57 20.25
C GLN A 170 19.77 21.77 19.02
N ALA A 171 20.88 22.49 19.17
CA ALA A 171 21.95 22.57 18.19
C ALA A 171 23.01 21.51 18.48
N GLN A 172 23.34 20.69 17.45
CA GLN A 172 24.23 19.53 17.59
C GLN A 172 25.52 19.67 16.79
N MET A 173 25.64 20.73 16.02
CA MET A 173 26.76 20.95 15.10
C MET A 173 27.24 22.40 15.09
N SER A 174 28.46 22.61 14.58
CA SER A 174 29.02 23.92 14.28
C SER A 174 28.41 24.46 12.99
N ALA A 175 27.34 25.26 13.12
CA ALA A 175 26.61 25.84 11.99
C ALA A 175 25.97 27.17 12.37
N ARG A 176 25.70 28.00 11.36
CA ARG A 176 24.86 29.19 11.50
C ARG A 176 23.52 28.96 10.85
N THR A 177 22.46 28.89 11.68
CA THR A 177 21.09 28.68 11.20
C THR A 177 20.20 29.85 11.64
N VAL A 178 19.41 30.36 10.70
CA VAL A 178 18.44 31.45 10.92
C VAL A 178 17.04 30.89 10.75
N ILE A 179 16.25 30.82 11.82
CA ILE A 179 14.87 30.34 11.81
C ILE A 179 13.95 31.58 11.70
N GLN A 180 13.26 31.70 10.55
CA GLN A 180 12.37 32.83 10.28
C GLN A 180 11.06 32.70 11.03
N ASN A 181 10.47 31.49 11.08
CA ASN A 181 9.22 31.25 11.79
C ASN A 181 9.03 29.75 12.13
N ILE A 182 8.24 29.52 13.18
CA ILE A 182 7.65 28.22 13.51
C ILE A 182 6.14 28.46 13.69
N THR A 183 5.32 27.91 12.80
CA THR A 183 3.87 28.12 12.78
C THR A 183 3.09 26.84 12.92
N PHE A 184 1.97 26.88 13.64
CA PHE A 184 1.02 25.80 13.82
C PHE A 184 -0.29 26.21 13.19
N THR A 185 -0.68 25.60 12.08
CA THR A 185 -1.87 25.96 11.30
C THR A 185 -2.87 24.83 11.26
N ALA A 186 -4.07 25.04 11.81
CA ALA A 186 -5.16 24.08 11.74
C ALA A 186 -5.62 23.84 10.30
N LYS A 187 -5.89 22.60 9.92
CA LYS A 187 -6.27 22.22 8.54
C LYS A 187 -7.77 21.92 8.43
N ARG A 188 -8.46 22.69 7.58
CA ARG A 188 -9.90 22.48 7.29
C ARG A 188 -10.19 21.11 6.70
N ALA A 189 -9.27 20.57 5.92
CA ALA A 189 -9.40 19.25 5.29
C ALA A 189 -9.68 18.15 6.32
N TYR A 190 -9.05 18.18 7.49
CA TYR A 190 -9.29 17.24 8.57
C TYR A 190 -10.72 17.30 9.10
N ARG A 191 -11.26 18.51 9.31
CA ARG A 191 -12.64 18.71 9.78
C ARG A 191 -13.65 18.18 8.77
N VAL A 192 -13.43 18.48 7.47
CA VAL A 192 -14.28 18.00 6.36
C VAL A 192 -14.21 16.49 6.26
N MET A 193 -13.03 15.90 6.35
CA MET A 193 -12.85 14.45 6.32
C MET A 193 -13.61 13.76 7.46
N ARG A 194 -13.56 14.31 8.69
CA ARG A 194 -14.33 13.77 9.83
C ARG A 194 -15.85 13.85 9.60
N LEU A 195 -16.33 14.93 8.97
CA LEU A 195 -17.73 15.06 8.58
C LEU A 195 -18.10 14.00 7.53
N LEU A 196 -17.28 13.80 6.50
CA LEU A 196 -17.51 12.80 5.46
C LEU A 196 -17.47 11.37 6.02
N ALA A 197 -16.54 11.09 6.94
CA ALA A 197 -16.47 9.81 7.63
C ALA A 197 -17.72 9.54 8.46
N ALA A 198 -18.20 10.51 9.20
CA ALA A 198 -19.45 10.38 9.97
C ALA A 198 -20.66 10.14 9.06
N LEU A 199 -20.77 10.89 7.94
CA LEU A 199 -21.82 10.69 6.94
C LEU A 199 -21.79 9.29 6.34
N LEU A 200 -20.59 8.76 6.03
CA LEU A 200 -20.43 7.40 5.52
C LEU A 200 -20.86 6.36 6.55
N VAL A 201 -20.41 6.51 7.80
CA VAL A 201 -20.76 5.58 8.90
C VAL A 201 -22.28 5.57 9.12
N PHE A 202 -22.91 6.71 9.18
CA PHE A 202 -24.37 6.81 9.35
C PHE A 202 -25.12 6.25 8.14
N ALA A 203 -24.69 6.56 6.91
CA ALA A 203 -25.31 5.97 5.70
C ALA A 203 -25.21 4.44 5.67
N VAL A 204 -24.06 3.86 6.08
CA VAL A 204 -23.92 2.42 6.19
C VAL A 204 -24.80 1.85 7.29
N LEU A 205 -24.85 2.49 8.46
CA LEU A 205 -25.71 2.10 9.58
C LEU A 205 -27.17 2.12 9.17
N ASP A 206 -27.63 3.21 8.56
CA ASP A 206 -28.98 3.35 8.05
C ASP A 206 -29.32 2.28 7.01
N ALA A 207 -28.43 2.05 6.04
CA ALA A 207 -28.64 1.00 5.03
C ALA A 207 -28.80 -0.39 5.66
N VAL A 208 -27.97 -0.71 6.66
CA VAL A 208 -28.06 -1.97 7.41
C VAL A 208 -29.38 -2.03 8.19
N LEU A 209 -29.77 -0.97 8.92
CA LEU A 209 -30.99 -0.96 9.71
C LEU A 209 -32.23 -1.04 8.81
N LEU A 210 -32.25 -0.34 7.67
CA LEU A 210 -33.34 -0.44 6.67
C LEU A 210 -33.48 -1.88 6.14
N LEU A 211 -32.39 -2.59 5.91
CA LEU A 211 -32.42 -4.00 5.55
C LEU A 211 -33.09 -4.87 6.63
N PHE A 212 -32.96 -4.50 7.91
CA PHE A 212 -33.57 -5.25 9.03
C PHE A 212 -35.06 -4.89 9.24
N PHE A 213 -35.45 -3.63 9.06
CA PHE A 213 -36.79 -3.14 9.40
C PHE A 213 -37.76 -3.09 8.22
N ALA A 214 -37.29 -3.26 6.98
CA ALA A 214 -38.21 -3.27 5.84
C ALA A 214 -39.07 -4.52 5.83
N ASP A 215 -40.38 -4.36 6.07
CA ASP A 215 -41.36 -5.44 5.95
C ASP A 215 -41.61 -5.83 4.51
N THR A 216 -41.57 -7.14 4.26
CA THR A 216 -41.90 -7.74 2.96
C THR A 216 -42.67 -9.03 3.17
N ASP A 217 -43.69 -9.25 2.37
CA ASP A 217 -44.56 -10.46 2.46
C ASP A 217 -44.11 -11.58 1.50
N GLY A 218 -44.42 -12.83 1.90
CA GLY A 218 -44.36 -14.01 1.03
C GLY A 218 -42.98 -14.50 0.63
N ALA A 219 -42.82 -14.83 -0.66
CA ALA A 219 -41.57 -15.38 -1.23
C ALA A 219 -40.40 -14.38 -1.19
N GLU A 220 -40.67 -13.07 -1.31
CA GLU A 220 -39.66 -12.02 -1.16
C GLU A 220 -39.06 -11.97 0.24
N LYS A 221 -39.87 -12.22 1.29
CA LYS A 221 -39.42 -12.28 2.68
C LYS A 221 -38.35 -13.36 2.90
N LYS A 222 -38.56 -14.56 2.31
CA LYS A 222 -37.61 -15.68 2.38
C LYS A 222 -36.30 -15.38 1.63
N ALA A 223 -36.39 -14.81 0.43
CA ALA A 223 -35.22 -14.43 -0.36
C ALA A 223 -34.42 -13.30 0.33
N ARG A 224 -35.09 -12.34 0.95
CA ARG A 224 -34.49 -11.25 1.70
C ARG A 224 -33.83 -11.75 2.99
N ALA A 225 -34.46 -12.70 3.70
CA ALA A 225 -33.87 -13.33 4.88
C ALA A 225 -32.57 -14.05 4.55
N ALA A 226 -32.51 -14.79 3.45
CA ALA A 226 -31.29 -15.44 2.99
C ALA A 226 -30.18 -14.45 2.60
N LYS A 227 -30.55 -13.29 2.00
CA LYS A 227 -29.59 -12.21 1.73
C LYS A 227 -29.04 -11.59 3.01
N LYS A 228 -29.94 -11.34 4.00
CA LYS A 228 -29.52 -10.80 5.31
C LYS A 228 -28.56 -11.75 6.02
N GLU A 229 -28.87 -13.04 6.08
CA GLU A 229 -27.98 -14.05 6.64
C GLU A 229 -26.59 -14.02 5.97
N THR A 230 -26.57 -14.03 4.64
CA THR A 230 -25.32 -13.95 3.88
C THR A 230 -24.53 -12.69 4.20
N LEU A 231 -25.19 -11.53 4.22
CA LEU A 231 -24.52 -10.24 4.48
C LEU A 231 -23.96 -10.20 5.91
N LEU A 232 -24.72 -10.71 6.90
CA LEU A 232 -24.26 -10.79 8.29
C LEU A 232 -23.04 -11.71 8.44
N VAL A 233 -23.02 -12.85 7.77
CA VAL A 233 -21.87 -13.77 7.81
C VAL A 233 -20.65 -13.10 7.16
N LEU A 234 -20.80 -12.46 6.00
CA LEU A 234 -19.68 -11.77 5.35
C LEU A 234 -19.18 -10.58 6.18
N ALA A 235 -20.09 -9.80 6.78
CA ALA A 235 -19.73 -8.71 7.69
C ALA A 235 -18.98 -9.23 8.92
N ALA A 236 -19.43 -10.30 9.54
CA ALA A 236 -18.74 -10.94 10.66
C ALA A 236 -17.34 -11.45 10.27
N LEU A 237 -17.19 -12.05 9.09
CA LEU A 237 -15.90 -12.46 8.55
C LEU A 237 -14.97 -11.26 8.33
N CYS A 238 -15.49 -10.17 7.78
CA CYS A 238 -14.71 -8.93 7.62
C CYS A 238 -14.28 -8.35 8.97
N LEU A 239 -15.20 -8.32 9.97
CA LEU A 239 -14.87 -7.85 11.31
C LEU A 239 -13.77 -8.69 11.95
N VAL A 240 -13.87 -10.01 11.88
CA VAL A 240 -12.83 -10.92 12.39
C VAL A 240 -11.50 -10.66 11.66
N ALA A 241 -11.52 -10.60 10.33
CA ALA A 241 -10.30 -10.43 9.53
C ALA A 241 -9.66 -9.04 9.68
N CYS A 242 -10.43 -8.01 10.07
CA CYS A 242 -9.95 -6.64 10.27
C CYS A 242 -9.61 -6.32 11.73
N LEU A 243 -9.83 -7.26 12.66
CA LEU A 243 -9.65 -7.01 14.10
C LEU A 243 -8.28 -6.43 14.45
N PRO A 244 -7.13 -6.92 13.93
CA PRO A 244 -5.83 -6.37 14.26
C PRO A 244 -5.65 -4.89 13.85
N PHE A 245 -6.31 -4.44 12.77
CA PHE A 245 -6.26 -3.02 12.37
C PHE A 245 -6.93 -2.06 13.36
N THR A 246 -7.73 -2.59 14.30
CA THR A 246 -8.45 -1.78 15.31
C THR A 246 -7.75 -1.77 16.67
N ALA A 247 -6.78 -2.62 16.89
CA ALA A 247 -6.16 -2.85 18.20
C ALA A 247 -5.24 -1.72 18.67
N GLY A 248 -4.99 -0.72 17.85
CA GLY A 248 -4.05 0.36 18.16
C GLY A 248 -2.59 -0.09 18.32
N ILE A 249 -2.31 -1.34 17.99
CA ILE A 249 -0.98 -1.93 18.01
C ILE A 249 -0.40 -1.73 16.61
N GLU A 250 0.66 -0.96 16.53
CA GLU A 250 1.42 -0.80 15.30
C GLU A 250 2.36 -1.98 15.15
N TYR A 251 1.99 -2.87 14.27
CA TYR A 251 2.87 -3.96 13.91
C TYR A 251 3.65 -3.59 12.67
N VAL A 252 4.95 -3.48 12.80
CA VAL A 252 5.86 -3.21 11.70
C VAL A 252 6.23 -4.52 11.04
N GLY A 253 5.46 -4.92 10.02
CA GLY A 253 5.85 -6.03 9.14
C GLY A 253 7.08 -5.65 8.29
N TRP A 254 7.70 -6.61 7.63
CA TRP A 254 8.96 -6.42 6.90
C TRP A 254 8.89 -5.35 5.81
N ASP A 255 7.77 -5.27 5.09
CA ASP A 255 7.58 -4.29 4.02
C ASP A 255 6.79 -3.05 4.50
N PHE A 256 6.43 -2.98 5.80
CA PHE A 256 5.55 -1.95 6.35
C PHE A 256 6.10 -0.55 6.13
N GLN A 257 7.34 -0.33 6.56
CA GLN A 257 7.99 0.97 6.52
C GLN A 257 8.07 1.49 5.08
N PHE A 258 8.54 0.68 4.14
CA PHE A 258 8.58 1.01 2.73
C PHE A 258 7.21 1.44 2.16
N HIS A 259 6.14 0.72 2.52
CA HIS A 259 4.81 1.05 2.00
C HIS A 259 4.18 2.28 2.67
N VAL A 260 4.47 2.51 3.93
CA VAL A 260 4.01 3.71 4.64
C VAL A 260 4.70 4.95 4.07
N GLU A 261 6.01 4.89 3.82
CA GLU A 261 6.77 5.92 3.12
C GLU A 261 6.20 6.21 1.73
N ARG A 262 5.89 5.18 0.95
CA ARG A 262 5.24 5.36 -0.36
C ARG A 262 3.91 6.12 -0.25
N ILE A 263 3.10 5.84 0.79
CA ILE A 263 1.84 6.59 1.00
C ILE A 263 2.13 8.06 1.25
N ALA A 264 3.12 8.38 2.09
CA ALA A 264 3.51 9.75 2.39
C ALA A 264 4.05 10.47 1.16
N GLN A 265 4.92 9.82 0.39
CA GLN A 265 5.49 10.39 -0.84
C GLN A 265 4.44 10.59 -1.95
N VAL A 266 3.55 9.61 -2.16
CA VAL A 266 2.42 9.78 -3.09
C VAL A 266 1.54 10.95 -2.65
N ALA A 267 1.31 11.13 -1.35
CA ALA A 267 0.55 12.26 -0.83
C ALA A 267 1.25 13.61 -1.11
N ALA A 268 2.57 13.68 -0.93
CA ALA A 268 3.37 14.86 -1.22
C ALA A 268 3.32 15.21 -2.72
N GLU A 269 3.52 14.23 -3.59
CA GLU A 269 3.50 14.47 -5.04
C GLU A 269 2.11 14.86 -5.56
N LEU A 270 1.04 14.38 -4.95
CA LEU A 270 -0.32 14.88 -5.24
C LEU A 270 -0.48 16.35 -4.84
N GLN A 271 0.13 16.81 -3.74
CA GLN A 271 0.14 18.23 -3.37
C GLN A 271 0.96 19.07 -4.35
N ASN A 272 2.06 18.51 -4.86
CA ASN A 272 2.87 19.12 -5.91
C ASN A 272 2.16 19.17 -7.28
N GLY A 273 0.94 18.61 -7.38
CA GLY A 273 0.13 18.60 -8.60
C GLY A 273 0.49 17.50 -9.59
N GLN A 274 1.30 16.53 -9.19
CA GLN A 274 1.65 15.38 -10.04
C GLN A 274 0.53 14.33 -10.01
N PHE A 275 -0.13 14.09 -11.15
CA PHE A 275 -1.15 13.06 -11.30
C PHE A 275 -1.20 12.51 -12.74
N PRO A 276 -1.05 11.21 -12.94
CA PRO A 276 -0.62 10.20 -11.96
C PRO A 276 0.78 10.48 -11.40
N VAL A 277 1.07 10.01 -10.19
CA VAL A 277 2.42 10.11 -9.63
C VAL A 277 3.37 9.20 -10.41
N ARG A 278 4.51 9.75 -10.85
CA ARG A 278 5.55 9.04 -11.61
C ARG A 278 6.88 9.05 -10.91
N MET A 279 7.19 10.17 -10.29
CA MET A 279 8.45 10.44 -9.62
C MET A 279 8.15 10.83 -8.17
N MET A 280 8.80 10.20 -7.22
CA MET A 280 8.80 10.59 -5.82
C MET A 280 10.01 11.50 -5.59
N THR A 281 9.82 12.80 -5.77
CA THR A 281 10.89 13.79 -5.84
C THR A 281 11.57 14.07 -4.51
N GLY A 282 10.88 13.82 -3.39
CA GLY A 282 11.42 13.98 -2.03
C GLY A 282 12.22 12.78 -1.52
N MET A 283 12.11 11.60 -2.16
CA MET A 283 12.86 10.42 -1.69
C MET A 283 14.36 10.56 -1.90
N LEU A 284 15.12 9.77 -1.10
CA LEU A 284 16.58 9.76 -1.16
C LEU A 284 17.16 11.16 -0.95
N ASN A 285 16.72 11.83 0.11
CA ASN A 285 17.17 13.18 0.46
C ASN A 285 16.98 14.18 -0.71
N GLY A 286 15.87 14.06 -1.45
CA GLY A 286 15.58 14.94 -2.57
C GLY A 286 16.23 14.56 -3.90
N TYR A 287 17.08 13.54 -3.96
CA TYR A 287 17.61 13.05 -5.26
C TYR A 287 16.51 12.47 -6.15
N GLY A 288 15.42 12.01 -5.54
CA GLY A 288 14.26 11.46 -6.23
C GLY A 288 14.35 9.96 -6.53
N TYR A 289 13.21 9.28 -6.51
CA TYR A 289 13.12 7.85 -6.79
C TYR A 289 11.92 7.53 -7.67
N ALA A 290 12.16 6.83 -8.77
CA ALA A 290 11.13 6.56 -9.77
C ALA A 290 10.26 5.33 -9.43
N ASN A 291 10.03 5.03 -8.15
CA ASN A 291 9.30 3.85 -7.73
C ASN A 291 7.94 3.70 -8.43
N SER A 292 7.19 4.80 -8.58
CA SER A 292 5.84 4.79 -9.18
C SER A 292 5.81 4.41 -10.67
N LEU A 293 6.96 4.47 -11.37
CA LEU A 293 7.09 3.96 -12.74
C LEU A 293 7.18 2.43 -12.80
N TYR A 294 7.70 1.80 -11.74
CA TYR A 294 7.97 0.37 -11.69
C TYR A 294 6.99 -0.39 -10.80
N TYR A 295 6.43 0.26 -9.79
CA TYR A 295 5.50 -0.32 -8.85
C TYR A 295 4.25 0.57 -8.73
N CYS A 296 3.15 0.14 -9.35
CA CYS A 296 1.93 0.94 -9.48
C CYS A 296 1.33 1.35 -8.12
N ASP A 297 0.98 2.63 -7.97
CA ASP A 297 0.48 3.22 -6.74
C ASP A 297 -1.03 3.48 -6.74
N ILE A 298 -1.79 3.03 -7.77
CA ILE A 298 -3.20 3.41 -7.91
C ILE A 298 -4.05 3.14 -6.66
N PHE A 299 -3.77 2.03 -5.97
CA PHE A 299 -4.49 1.68 -4.75
C PHE A 299 -4.00 2.48 -3.54
N LEU A 300 -2.78 3.04 -3.59
CA LEU A 300 -2.24 3.89 -2.53
C LEU A 300 -2.76 5.33 -2.59
N TYR A 301 -3.42 5.75 -3.66
CA TYR A 301 -4.05 7.07 -3.70
C TYR A 301 -5.12 7.23 -2.61
N LEU A 302 -5.85 6.17 -2.25
CA LEU A 302 -6.83 6.26 -1.17
C LEU A 302 -6.17 6.65 0.18
N PRO A 303 -5.20 5.90 0.72
CA PRO A 303 -4.54 6.28 1.96
C PRO A 303 -3.75 7.59 1.83
N ALA A 304 -3.15 7.91 0.67
CA ALA A 304 -2.46 9.17 0.43
C ALA A 304 -3.40 10.38 0.51
N LEU A 305 -4.60 10.29 -0.06
CA LEU A 305 -5.63 11.35 0.06
C LEU A 305 -6.11 11.51 1.50
N LEU A 306 -6.27 10.41 2.25
CA LEU A 306 -6.59 10.47 3.68
C LEU A 306 -5.47 11.16 4.46
N TYR A 307 -4.21 10.85 4.15
CA TYR A 307 -3.06 11.50 4.76
C TYR A 307 -3.03 13.00 4.44
N ASN A 308 -3.34 13.41 3.20
CA ASN A 308 -3.50 14.82 2.83
C ASN A 308 -4.68 15.50 3.55
N CYS A 309 -5.66 14.73 4.01
CA CYS A 309 -6.72 15.22 4.90
C CYS A 309 -6.32 15.21 6.38
N MET A 310 -5.04 15.14 6.70
CA MET A 310 -4.52 15.13 8.07
C MET A 310 -4.97 13.92 8.90
N VAL A 311 -5.23 12.77 8.27
CA VAL A 311 -5.38 11.51 9.00
C VAL A 311 -3.99 10.96 9.31
N PRO A 312 -3.72 10.49 10.55
CA PRO A 312 -2.44 9.88 10.89
C PRO A 312 -2.06 8.74 9.94
N LEU A 313 -0.79 8.65 9.57
CA LEU A 313 -0.29 7.77 8.51
C LEU A 313 -0.58 6.29 8.78
N GLY A 314 -0.39 5.83 10.03
CA GLY A 314 -0.73 4.46 10.41
C GLY A 314 -2.24 4.16 10.35
N ILE A 315 -3.08 5.15 10.67
CA ILE A 315 -4.54 5.01 10.47
C ILE A 315 -4.86 4.91 8.98
N CYS A 316 -4.19 5.69 8.13
CA CYS A 316 -4.34 5.60 6.67
C CYS A 316 -4.01 4.19 6.16
N TYR A 317 -2.90 3.62 6.64
CA TYR A 317 -2.49 2.25 6.32
C TYR A 317 -3.52 1.23 6.82
N ASN A 318 -3.99 1.35 8.06
CA ASN A 318 -4.99 0.43 8.64
C ASN A 318 -6.34 0.50 7.89
N ILE A 319 -6.79 1.70 7.50
CA ILE A 319 -7.99 1.87 6.66
C ILE A 319 -7.78 1.18 5.30
N TYR A 320 -6.62 1.36 4.70
CA TYR A 320 -6.29 0.69 3.44
C TYR A 320 -6.36 -0.83 3.57
N GLY A 321 -5.70 -1.40 4.57
CA GLY A 321 -5.71 -2.84 4.84
C GLY A 321 -7.12 -3.39 5.08
N ALA A 322 -7.95 -2.65 5.82
CA ALA A 322 -9.35 -3.00 6.06
C ALA A 322 -10.17 -2.96 4.76
N VAL A 323 -10.01 -1.92 3.92
CA VAL A 323 -10.69 -1.80 2.62
C VAL A 323 -10.30 -2.95 1.70
N VAL A 324 -9.02 -3.27 1.59
CA VAL A 324 -8.53 -4.41 0.78
C VAL A 324 -9.09 -5.73 1.31
N THR A 325 -9.19 -5.89 2.63
CA THR A 325 -9.78 -7.10 3.25
C THR A 325 -11.27 -7.24 2.92
N VAL A 326 -12.03 -6.16 2.99
CA VAL A 326 -13.46 -6.14 2.59
C VAL A 326 -13.60 -6.42 1.09
N CYS A 327 -12.77 -5.82 0.24
CA CYS A 327 -12.75 -6.09 -1.20
C CYS A 327 -12.40 -7.56 -1.50
N THR A 328 -11.41 -8.12 -0.80
CA THR A 328 -11.05 -9.54 -0.91
C THR A 328 -12.24 -10.44 -0.56
N CYS A 329 -12.92 -10.16 0.55
CA CYS A 329 -14.12 -10.89 0.95
C CYS A 329 -15.22 -10.82 -0.13
N ALA A 330 -15.52 -9.63 -0.62
CA ALA A 330 -16.56 -9.39 -1.61
C ALA A 330 -16.26 -10.07 -2.95
N LEU A 331 -15.04 -9.90 -3.48
CA LEU A 331 -14.61 -10.48 -4.76
C LEU A 331 -14.53 -12.01 -4.68
N THR A 332 -14.03 -12.56 -3.57
CA THR A 332 -13.99 -14.01 -3.34
C THR A 332 -15.40 -14.58 -3.28
N TYR A 333 -16.28 -14.01 -2.47
CA TYR A 333 -17.67 -14.44 -2.40
C TYR A 333 -18.37 -14.36 -3.76
N TYR A 334 -18.23 -13.23 -4.47
CA TYR A 334 -18.78 -13.06 -5.83
C TYR A 334 -18.30 -14.17 -6.76
N SER A 335 -17.00 -14.46 -6.75
CA SER A 335 -16.39 -15.48 -7.60
C SER A 335 -16.90 -16.87 -7.27
N LEU A 336 -16.86 -17.26 -5.99
CA LEU A 336 -17.27 -18.58 -5.54
C LEU A 336 -18.77 -18.84 -5.77
N ARG A 337 -19.62 -17.79 -5.72
CA ARG A 337 -21.04 -17.91 -6.08
C ARG A 337 -21.28 -18.29 -7.54
N LYS A 338 -20.29 -18.22 -8.40
CA LYS A 338 -20.39 -18.67 -9.81
C LYS A 338 -20.18 -20.17 -9.97
N VAL A 339 -19.56 -20.82 -8.98
CA VAL A 339 -19.20 -22.24 -9.05
C VAL A 339 -19.98 -23.10 -8.06
N CYS A 340 -20.80 -22.50 -7.19
CA CYS A 340 -21.70 -23.23 -6.29
C CYS A 340 -23.11 -22.62 -6.23
N SER A 341 -24.10 -23.45 -5.94
CA SER A 341 -25.51 -23.06 -5.84
C SER A 341 -25.86 -22.44 -4.49
N SER A 342 -25.21 -22.89 -3.41
CA SER A 342 -25.47 -22.47 -2.04
C SER A 342 -24.72 -21.21 -1.61
N PRO A 343 -25.42 -20.14 -1.17
CA PRO A 343 -24.76 -18.98 -0.54
C PRO A 343 -23.90 -19.36 0.66
N ARG A 344 -24.33 -20.30 1.48
CA ARG A 344 -23.59 -20.78 2.67
C ARG A 344 -22.26 -21.43 2.27
N THR A 345 -22.27 -22.27 1.23
CA THR A 345 -21.05 -22.88 0.69
C THR A 345 -20.07 -21.81 0.19
N ALA A 346 -20.55 -20.77 -0.50
CA ALA A 346 -19.70 -19.67 -0.91
C ALA A 346 -19.14 -18.89 0.29
N CYS A 347 -19.93 -18.65 1.34
CA CYS A 347 -19.45 -18.00 2.56
C CYS A 347 -18.32 -18.80 3.23
N VAL A 348 -18.49 -20.14 3.35
CA VAL A 348 -17.43 -20.99 3.94
C VAL A 348 -16.16 -20.97 3.08
N GLY A 349 -16.28 -21.09 1.76
CA GLY A 349 -15.12 -20.95 0.88
C GLY A 349 -14.44 -19.59 0.99
N THR A 350 -15.23 -18.52 1.16
CA THR A 350 -14.71 -17.17 1.40
C THR A 350 -13.96 -17.10 2.73
N ALA A 351 -14.50 -17.70 3.80
CA ALA A 351 -13.82 -17.77 5.09
C ALA A 351 -12.49 -18.53 5.00
N VAL A 352 -12.48 -19.69 4.33
CA VAL A 352 -11.27 -20.51 4.09
C VAL A 352 -10.18 -19.71 3.39
N TYR A 353 -10.53 -18.90 2.39
CA TYR A 353 -9.56 -18.06 1.69
C TYR A 353 -9.15 -16.85 2.53
N LEU A 354 -10.12 -16.10 3.05
CA LEU A 354 -9.89 -14.83 3.75
C LEU A 354 -9.06 -15.01 5.03
N LEU A 355 -9.28 -16.12 5.75
CA LEU A 355 -8.62 -16.45 7.00
C LEU A 355 -7.54 -17.54 6.84
N SER A 356 -7.03 -17.75 5.63
CA SER A 356 -5.93 -18.69 5.37
C SER A 356 -4.62 -18.17 5.93
N GLY A 357 -3.73 -19.08 6.32
CA GLY A 357 -2.44 -18.76 6.91
C GLY A 357 -1.61 -17.86 6.01
N TYR A 358 -1.43 -18.24 4.76
CA TYR A 358 -0.64 -17.45 3.81
C TYR A 358 -1.12 -16.02 3.65
N ARG A 359 -2.46 -15.80 3.62
CA ARG A 359 -3.01 -14.46 3.53
C ARG A 359 -2.80 -13.65 4.80
N LEU A 360 -3.05 -14.22 5.98
CA LEU A 360 -2.87 -13.53 7.25
C LEU A 360 -1.40 -13.12 7.46
N VAL A 361 -0.46 -14.00 7.09
CA VAL A 361 0.97 -13.70 7.11
C VAL A 361 1.31 -12.53 6.17
N ASN A 362 0.80 -12.52 4.94
CA ASN A 362 1.05 -11.43 4.00
C ASN A 362 0.48 -10.09 4.47
N VAL A 363 -0.70 -10.09 5.10
CA VAL A 363 -1.35 -8.86 5.57
C VAL A 363 -0.68 -8.31 6.82
N PHE A 364 -0.42 -9.16 7.82
CA PHE A 364 -0.05 -8.69 9.14
C PHE A 364 1.43 -8.85 9.47
N MET A 365 2.06 -9.95 9.07
CA MET A 365 3.47 -10.19 9.41
C MET A 365 4.43 -9.61 8.39
N ARG A 366 4.11 -9.76 7.10
CA ARG A 366 4.95 -9.20 6.04
C ARG A 366 4.60 -7.75 5.70
N SER A 367 3.35 -7.38 5.90
CA SER A 367 2.81 -6.10 5.39
C SER A 367 3.04 -5.91 3.88
N ALA A 368 3.00 -7.01 3.12
CA ALA A 368 3.30 -7.06 1.69
C ALA A 368 2.12 -6.48 0.88
N VAL A 369 1.98 -5.16 0.90
CA VAL A 369 0.85 -4.39 0.36
C VAL A 369 0.48 -4.80 -1.06
N GLY A 370 1.46 -4.91 -1.95
CA GLY A 370 1.20 -5.31 -3.34
C GLY A 370 0.65 -6.73 -3.44
N GLU A 371 1.28 -7.69 -2.76
CA GLU A 371 0.91 -9.10 -2.83
C GLU A 371 -0.46 -9.35 -2.17
N TYR A 372 -0.72 -8.84 -0.96
CA TYR A 372 -2.02 -9.08 -0.32
C TYR A 372 -3.18 -8.34 -1.02
N THR A 373 -2.90 -7.22 -1.70
CA THR A 373 -3.88 -6.55 -2.54
C THR A 373 -4.14 -7.36 -3.82
N ALA A 374 -3.11 -7.91 -4.44
CA ALA A 374 -3.25 -8.81 -5.60
C ALA A 374 -4.06 -10.07 -5.26
N MET A 375 -3.92 -10.60 -4.03
CA MET A 375 -4.71 -11.73 -3.55
C MET A 375 -6.24 -11.47 -3.60
N ALA A 376 -6.69 -10.22 -3.57
CA ALA A 376 -8.12 -9.91 -3.75
C ALA A 376 -8.65 -10.30 -5.13
N PHE A 377 -7.80 -10.30 -6.16
CA PHE A 377 -8.16 -10.57 -7.55
C PHE A 377 -7.94 -12.03 -7.96
N LEU A 378 -7.12 -12.80 -7.23
CA LEU A 378 -6.80 -14.19 -7.59
C LEU A 378 -8.04 -15.12 -7.70
N PRO A 379 -9.00 -15.10 -6.74
CA PRO A 379 -10.23 -15.89 -6.88
C PRO A 379 -11.05 -15.49 -8.09
N LEU A 380 -11.05 -14.21 -8.45
CA LEU A 380 -11.76 -13.70 -9.63
C LEU A 380 -11.15 -14.26 -10.91
N VAL A 381 -9.84 -14.21 -11.05
CA VAL A 381 -9.10 -14.76 -12.19
C VAL A 381 -9.32 -16.28 -12.28
N ALA A 382 -9.06 -17.01 -11.18
CA ALA A 382 -9.13 -18.46 -11.17
C ALA A 382 -10.52 -18.99 -11.51
N VAL A 383 -11.57 -18.40 -10.92
CA VAL A 383 -12.95 -18.82 -11.21
C VAL A 383 -13.35 -18.50 -12.65
N HIS A 384 -12.97 -17.33 -13.21
CA HIS A 384 -13.37 -17.00 -14.57
C HIS A 384 -12.58 -17.78 -15.62
N ILE A 385 -11.32 -18.16 -15.35
CA ILE A 385 -10.62 -19.17 -16.16
C ILE A 385 -11.37 -20.51 -16.09
N TYR A 386 -11.73 -20.98 -14.89
CA TYR A 386 -12.53 -22.21 -14.74
C TYR A 386 -13.83 -22.14 -15.56
N LEU A 387 -14.59 -21.04 -15.51
CA LEU A 387 -15.82 -20.87 -16.28
C LEU A 387 -15.59 -20.87 -17.80
N LEU A 388 -14.51 -20.22 -18.26
CA LEU A 388 -14.14 -20.21 -19.68
C LEU A 388 -13.83 -21.60 -20.22
N TYR A 389 -13.31 -22.52 -19.40
CA TYR A 389 -12.98 -23.88 -19.81
C TYR A 389 -14.11 -24.89 -19.59
N THR A 390 -15.12 -24.59 -18.79
CA THR A 390 -16.22 -25.50 -18.45
C THR A 390 -17.54 -25.17 -19.14
N LYS A 391 -17.72 -23.92 -19.60
CA LYS A 391 -18.92 -23.50 -20.34
C LYS A 391 -18.72 -23.59 -21.85
N ASP A 392 -19.79 -23.92 -22.56
CA ASP A 392 -19.82 -23.92 -24.04
C ASP A 392 -20.19 -22.54 -24.60
N GLU A 393 -21.13 -21.85 -23.94
CA GLU A 393 -21.53 -20.48 -24.31
C GLU A 393 -20.88 -19.46 -23.39
N LEU A 394 -20.09 -18.55 -23.99
CA LEU A 394 -19.31 -17.54 -23.30
C LEU A 394 -19.88 -16.14 -23.57
N THR A 395 -20.06 -15.40 -22.49
CA THR A 395 -20.62 -14.04 -22.52
C THR A 395 -19.63 -13.04 -21.90
N TRP A 396 -19.94 -11.76 -21.98
CA TRP A 396 -19.24 -10.70 -21.24
C TRP A 396 -19.07 -11.03 -19.75
N ARG A 397 -20.07 -11.65 -19.13
CA ARG A 397 -20.04 -12.00 -17.70
C ARG A 397 -19.00 -13.09 -17.38
N ASP A 398 -18.45 -13.75 -18.38
CA ASP A 398 -17.45 -14.80 -18.21
C ASP A 398 -16.03 -14.25 -18.45
N TRP A 399 -15.81 -13.41 -19.45
CA TRP A 399 -14.49 -12.85 -19.77
C TRP A 399 -14.21 -11.44 -19.18
N GLY A 400 -15.25 -10.60 -18.97
CA GLY A 400 -15.08 -9.24 -18.42
C GLY A 400 -14.47 -9.21 -17.04
N PRO A 401 -14.99 -10.01 -16.07
CA PRO A 401 -14.35 -10.09 -14.76
C PRO A 401 -12.93 -10.68 -14.77
N LEU A 402 -12.61 -11.56 -15.75
CA LEU A 402 -11.24 -12.01 -15.96
C LEU A 402 -10.34 -10.83 -16.36
N ALA A 403 -10.80 -9.98 -17.28
CA ALA A 403 -10.07 -8.78 -17.68
C ALA A 403 -9.81 -7.85 -16.49
N MET A 404 -10.84 -7.61 -15.67
CA MET A 404 -10.72 -6.79 -14.45
C MET A 404 -9.76 -7.42 -13.42
N GLY A 405 -9.82 -8.74 -13.23
CA GLY A 405 -8.92 -9.46 -12.34
C GLY A 405 -7.47 -9.35 -12.78
N MET A 406 -7.19 -9.57 -14.06
CA MET A 406 -5.83 -9.45 -14.63
C MET A 406 -5.32 -8.01 -14.55
N ALA A 407 -6.17 -7.02 -14.86
CA ALA A 407 -5.81 -5.61 -14.71
C ALA A 407 -5.54 -5.24 -13.25
N GLY A 408 -6.33 -5.78 -12.31
CA GLY A 408 -6.09 -5.61 -10.88
C GLY A 408 -4.73 -6.16 -10.45
N LEU A 409 -4.36 -7.36 -10.92
CA LEU A 409 -3.05 -7.97 -10.62
C LEU A 409 -1.89 -7.10 -11.12
N VAL A 410 -1.93 -6.61 -12.35
CA VAL A 410 -0.90 -5.70 -12.91
C VAL A 410 -0.73 -4.46 -12.03
N GLN A 411 -1.84 -3.86 -11.63
CA GLN A 411 -1.85 -2.61 -10.90
C GLN A 411 -1.60 -2.75 -9.37
N CYS A 412 -1.59 -3.99 -8.85
CA CYS A 412 -1.23 -4.25 -7.46
C CYS A 412 0.21 -4.72 -7.33
N HIS A 413 0.58 -5.77 -8.11
CA HIS A 413 1.83 -6.48 -7.93
C HIS A 413 2.22 -7.21 -9.21
N ILE A 414 3.13 -6.62 -9.96
CA ILE A 414 3.56 -7.12 -11.27
C ILE A 414 4.09 -8.56 -11.19
N LEU A 415 4.78 -8.90 -10.09
CA LEU A 415 5.34 -10.24 -9.91
C LEU A 415 4.24 -11.30 -9.72
N THR A 416 3.17 -11.02 -8.98
CA THR A 416 2.01 -11.92 -8.89
C THR A 416 1.32 -12.07 -10.25
N PHE A 417 1.20 -10.98 -11.01
CA PHE A 417 0.67 -11.04 -12.37
C PHE A 417 1.53 -11.94 -13.27
N GLU A 418 2.85 -11.83 -13.23
CA GLU A 418 3.79 -12.65 -13.98
C GLU A 418 3.65 -14.13 -13.63
N LEU A 419 3.61 -14.47 -12.33
CA LEU A 419 3.39 -15.84 -11.86
C LEU A 419 2.05 -16.41 -12.37
N VAL A 420 0.99 -15.61 -12.34
CA VAL A 420 -0.31 -16.01 -12.88
C VAL A 420 -0.23 -16.24 -14.39
N CYS A 421 0.45 -15.36 -15.14
CA CYS A 421 0.66 -15.53 -16.57
C CYS A 421 1.44 -16.81 -16.88
N LEU A 422 2.50 -17.11 -16.13
CA LEU A 422 3.28 -18.35 -16.29
C LEU A 422 2.42 -19.59 -16.05
N VAL A 423 1.64 -19.62 -14.96
CA VAL A 423 0.73 -20.72 -14.64
C VAL A 423 -0.33 -20.87 -15.76
N LEU A 424 -0.90 -19.77 -16.23
CA LEU A 424 -1.89 -19.78 -17.30
C LEU A 424 -1.30 -20.22 -18.65
N ALA A 425 -0.06 -19.85 -18.95
CA ALA A 425 0.63 -20.28 -20.18
C ALA A 425 0.86 -21.80 -20.17
N VAL A 426 1.36 -22.36 -19.06
CA VAL A 426 1.53 -23.81 -18.90
C VAL A 426 0.17 -24.51 -18.97
N PHE A 427 -0.85 -23.97 -18.29
CA PHE A 427 -2.21 -24.51 -18.34
C PHE A 427 -2.78 -24.49 -19.77
N ALA A 428 -2.61 -23.38 -20.48
CA ALA A 428 -3.06 -23.25 -21.88
C ALA A 428 -2.34 -24.21 -22.83
N ALA A 429 -1.04 -24.48 -22.59
CA ALA A 429 -0.28 -25.45 -23.38
C ALA A 429 -0.78 -26.89 -23.13
N VAL A 430 -0.97 -27.29 -21.87
CA VAL A 430 -1.47 -28.62 -21.49
C VAL A 430 -2.88 -28.86 -22.06
N PHE A 431 -3.74 -27.84 -22.01
CA PHE A 431 -5.11 -27.92 -22.54
C PHE A 431 -5.26 -27.27 -23.91
N GLY A 432 -4.21 -27.32 -24.77
CA GLY A 432 -4.15 -26.61 -26.06
C GLY A 432 -5.35 -26.82 -26.95
N ARG A 433 -5.79 -28.07 -27.14
CA ARG A 433 -7.00 -28.38 -27.95
C ARG A 433 -8.26 -27.67 -27.49
N GLN A 434 -8.37 -27.41 -26.17
CA GLN A 434 -9.51 -26.72 -25.61
C GLN A 434 -9.30 -25.19 -25.68
N THR A 435 -8.09 -24.71 -25.46
CA THR A 435 -7.70 -23.30 -25.49
C THR A 435 -7.96 -22.69 -26.86
N PHE A 436 -7.56 -23.39 -27.95
CA PHE A 436 -7.67 -22.91 -29.31
C PHE A 436 -9.07 -23.08 -29.95
N ARG A 437 -10.10 -23.51 -29.21
CA ARG A 437 -11.48 -23.44 -29.70
C ARG A 437 -11.86 -21.97 -29.95
N LYS A 438 -12.39 -21.65 -31.15
CA LYS A 438 -12.66 -20.25 -31.60
C LYS A 438 -13.35 -19.36 -30.56
N LYS A 439 -14.45 -19.86 -29.94
CA LYS A 439 -15.20 -19.08 -28.94
C LYS A 439 -14.36 -18.76 -27.70
N ARG A 440 -13.57 -19.70 -27.21
CA ARG A 440 -12.72 -19.57 -26.01
C ARG A 440 -11.53 -18.67 -26.28
N LEU A 441 -10.83 -18.91 -27.40
CA LEU A 441 -9.72 -18.04 -27.82
C LEU A 441 -10.18 -16.59 -27.97
N ALA A 442 -11.32 -16.36 -28.63
CA ALA A 442 -11.88 -15.02 -28.76
C ALA A 442 -12.22 -14.38 -27.41
N ALA A 443 -12.72 -15.15 -26.42
CA ALA A 443 -12.99 -14.65 -25.09
C ALA A 443 -11.70 -14.32 -24.33
N LEU A 444 -10.65 -15.16 -24.43
CA LEU A 444 -9.34 -14.91 -23.85
C LEU A 444 -8.68 -13.67 -24.46
N LEU A 445 -8.71 -13.51 -25.78
CA LEU A 445 -8.16 -12.33 -26.46
C LEU A 445 -8.90 -11.05 -26.09
N LYS A 446 -10.24 -11.11 -25.96
CA LYS A 446 -11.03 -9.96 -25.46
C LYS A 446 -10.67 -9.61 -24.02
N ALA A 447 -10.49 -10.60 -23.15
CA ALA A 447 -10.07 -10.37 -21.78
C ALA A 447 -8.66 -9.77 -21.70
N ALA A 448 -7.72 -10.30 -22.47
CA ALA A 448 -6.35 -9.79 -22.54
C ALA A 448 -6.31 -8.36 -23.10
N GLY A 449 -6.98 -8.08 -24.22
CA GLY A 449 -7.03 -6.74 -24.81
C GLY A 449 -7.67 -5.71 -23.86
N ALA A 450 -8.76 -6.10 -23.16
CA ALA A 450 -9.38 -5.24 -22.18
C ALA A 450 -8.49 -5.01 -20.93
N ALA A 451 -7.77 -6.03 -20.47
CA ALA A 451 -6.83 -5.89 -19.35
C ALA A 451 -5.66 -4.97 -19.72
N ILE A 452 -5.05 -5.16 -20.90
CA ILE A 452 -3.99 -4.29 -21.41
C ILE A 452 -4.49 -2.85 -21.56
N GLY A 453 -5.68 -2.66 -22.15
CA GLY A 453 -6.27 -1.33 -22.28
C GLY A 453 -6.51 -0.64 -20.94
N LEU A 454 -7.01 -1.36 -19.93
CA LEU A 454 -7.18 -0.81 -18.57
C LEU A 454 -5.87 -0.40 -17.89
N CYS A 455 -4.78 -1.09 -18.23
CA CYS A 455 -3.47 -0.87 -17.60
C CYS A 455 -2.52 -0.03 -18.45
N ALA A 456 -2.93 0.40 -19.66
CA ALA A 456 -2.03 1.09 -20.61
C ALA A 456 -1.35 2.32 -20.00
N TRP A 457 -2.06 3.06 -19.14
CA TRP A 457 -1.57 4.21 -18.41
C TRP A 457 -0.35 3.93 -17.52
N PHE A 458 -0.20 2.69 -17.05
CA PHE A 458 0.92 2.23 -16.23
C PHE A 458 1.89 1.37 -17.05
N LEU A 459 1.39 0.42 -17.85
CA LEU A 459 2.22 -0.54 -18.58
C LEU A 459 3.15 0.12 -19.60
N VAL A 460 2.70 1.18 -20.29
CA VAL A 460 3.53 1.83 -21.31
C VAL A 460 4.67 2.61 -20.67
N PRO A 461 4.45 3.49 -19.64
CA PRO A 461 5.55 4.08 -18.87
C PRO A 461 6.49 3.04 -18.27
N PHE A 462 5.96 1.99 -17.65
CA PHE A 462 6.74 0.89 -17.07
C PHE A 462 7.67 0.23 -18.09
N LEU A 463 7.12 -0.23 -19.22
CA LEU A 463 7.91 -0.92 -20.27
C LEU A 463 8.95 0.02 -20.88
N GLN A 464 8.59 1.27 -21.17
CA GLN A 464 9.52 2.25 -21.69
C GLN A 464 10.68 2.48 -20.71
N SER A 465 10.38 2.69 -19.42
CA SER A 465 11.41 2.90 -18.40
C SER A 465 12.29 1.67 -18.19
N MET A 466 11.72 0.46 -18.19
CA MET A 466 12.49 -0.80 -18.11
C MET A 466 13.40 -1.02 -19.33
N MET A 467 13.06 -0.46 -20.49
CA MET A 467 13.87 -0.59 -21.72
C MET A 467 14.95 0.51 -21.84
N THR A 468 14.72 1.67 -21.23
CA THR A 468 15.62 2.84 -21.38
C THR A 468 16.54 3.05 -20.19
N GLN A 469 16.12 2.54 -19.00
CA GLN A 469 16.87 2.71 -17.74
C GLN A 469 17.50 1.40 -17.29
N ASN A 470 18.74 1.48 -16.84
CA ASN A 470 19.43 0.32 -16.26
C ASN A 470 19.24 0.30 -14.74
N VAL A 471 18.05 -0.10 -14.28
CA VAL A 471 17.76 -0.19 -12.86
C VAL A 471 18.30 -1.49 -12.25
N GLN A 472 18.61 -1.48 -10.96
CA GLN A 472 19.27 -2.57 -10.25
C GLN A 472 18.53 -3.91 -10.36
N VAL A 473 17.19 -3.90 -10.40
CA VAL A 473 16.37 -5.10 -10.56
C VAL A 473 16.70 -5.90 -11.83
N ASN A 474 17.23 -5.25 -12.87
CA ASN A 474 17.64 -5.93 -14.10
C ASN A 474 18.86 -6.85 -13.90
N ASN A 475 19.60 -6.68 -12.80
CA ASN A 475 20.90 -7.31 -12.57
C ASN A 475 20.93 -8.33 -11.42
N THR A 476 19.84 -8.44 -10.63
CA THR A 476 19.93 -9.07 -9.30
C THR A 476 18.98 -10.19 -9.10
N TYR A 477 18.86 -11.32 -9.44
CA TYR A 477 17.93 -12.30 -8.79
C TYR A 477 18.10 -13.79 -9.12
N ALA A 478 19.28 -14.39 -8.98
CA ALA A 478 19.31 -15.85 -9.00
C ALA A 478 20.02 -16.51 -7.80
N GLY A 479 20.70 -15.71 -6.99
CA GLY A 479 21.68 -16.24 -6.02
C GLY A 479 21.11 -17.18 -4.95
N ASN A 480 19.91 -16.90 -4.43
CA ASN A 480 19.36 -17.63 -3.27
C ASN A 480 17.89 -18.06 -3.46
N PHE A 481 17.44 -18.19 -4.71
CA PHE A 481 16.03 -18.47 -5.00
C PHE A 481 15.55 -19.76 -4.33
N GLN A 482 16.30 -20.83 -4.41
CA GLN A 482 15.94 -22.14 -3.82
C GLN A 482 15.86 -22.08 -2.29
N GLU A 483 16.83 -21.44 -1.65
CA GLU A 483 16.90 -21.31 -0.19
C GLU A 483 15.71 -20.51 0.36
N ASN A 484 15.24 -19.55 -0.43
CA ASN A 484 14.05 -18.76 -0.15
C ASN A 484 12.73 -19.51 -0.40
N GLY A 485 12.74 -20.82 -0.63
CA GLY A 485 11.53 -21.62 -0.74
C GLY A 485 10.90 -21.92 0.63
N ALA A 486 9.61 -22.23 0.63
CA ALA A 486 8.91 -22.65 1.84
C ALA A 486 9.43 -24.02 2.34
N SER A 487 9.52 -24.21 3.66
CA SER A 487 9.74 -25.54 4.23
C SER A 487 8.46 -26.38 4.15
N LEU A 488 8.60 -27.68 3.92
CA LEU A 488 7.46 -28.60 3.93
C LEU A 488 6.73 -28.63 5.28
N LEU A 489 7.49 -28.52 6.38
CA LEU A 489 6.92 -28.46 7.72
C LEU A 489 6.06 -27.21 7.89
N TYR A 490 6.50 -26.06 7.40
CA TYR A 490 5.73 -24.82 7.45
C TYR A 490 4.49 -24.89 6.56
N LEU A 491 4.63 -25.39 5.34
CA LEU A 491 3.55 -25.52 4.39
C LEU A 491 2.38 -26.31 4.98
N LEU A 492 2.67 -27.40 5.70
CA LEU A 492 1.67 -28.30 6.27
C LEU A 492 1.31 -28.00 7.73
N ASN A 493 1.88 -26.95 8.31
CA ASN A 493 1.61 -26.57 9.69
C ASN A 493 0.17 -26.02 9.83
N PRO A 494 -0.71 -26.68 10.64
CA PRO A 494 -2.07 -26.20 10.84
C PRO A 494 -2.18 -25.06 11.86
N PHE A 495 -1.11 -24.74 12.59
CA PHE A 495 -1.11 -23.71 13.64
C PHE A 495 -0.28 -22.51 13.22
N PRO A 496 -0.60 -21.29 13.67
CA PRO A 496 0.23 -20.09 13.42
C PRO A 496 1.55 -20.15 14.18
N MET A 497 1.61 -20.93 15.26
CA MET A 497 2.82 -21.26 16.01
C MET A 497 2.99 -22.77 16.03
N SER A 498 4.23 -23.26 16.01
CA SER A 498 4.46 -24.67 16.30
C SER A 498 5.78 -24.87 17.07
N ALA A 499 5.74 -25.81 18.00
CA ALA A 499 6.93 -26.36 18.61
C ALA A 499 7.82 -27.10 17.59
N LEU A 500 7.29 -27.47 16.42
CA LEU A 500 8.04 -28.04 15.30
C LEU A 500 8.96 -27.01 14.64
N TRP A 501 8.66 -25.75 14.83
CA TRP A 501 9.46 -24.64 14.37
C TRP A 501 10.84 -24.58 15.03
N SER A 502 10.90 -24.76 16.36
CA SER A 502 12.16 -24.80 17.12
C SER A 502 13.11 -25.87 16.63
N LEU A 503 12.58 -27.01 16.15
CA LEU A 503 13.38 -28.14 15.70
C LEU A 503 14.18 -27.89 14.40
N GLU A 504 13.74 -26.95 13.55
CA GLU A 504 14.45 -26.62 12.30
C GLU A 504 15.49 -25.50 12.47
N HIS A 505 15.35 -24.68 13.51
CA HIS A 505 16.13 -23.46 13.72
C HIS A 505 16.97 -23.50 15.02
N ASP A 506 17.04 -24.63 15.71
CA ASP A 506 17.92 -24.80 16.85
C ASP A 506 19.37 -24.77 16.38
N GLN A 507 20.00 -23.60 16.49
CA GLN A 507 21.43 -23.47 16.30
C GLN A 507 22.12 -23.49 17.66
N LEU A 508 23.06 -24.40 17.82
CA LEU A 508 24.02 -24.41 18.94
C LEU A 508 25.02 -23.27 18.72
N GLN A 509 24.79 -22.13 19.34
CA GLN A 509 25.82 -21.09 19.50
C GLN A 509 26.47 -21.21 20.88
N ASN A 510 27.76 -21.40 20.90
CA ASN A 510 28.58 -21.50 22.15
C ASN A 510 28.11 -22.58 23.16
N GLY A 511 27.55 -23.70 22.67
CA GLY A 511 27.08 -24.79 23.51
C GLY A 511 25.74 -24.54 24.21
N ALA A 512 25.08 -23.44 23.96
CA ALA A 512 23.72 -23.18 24.42
C ALA A 512 22.72 -23.34 23.26
N LEU A 513 21.63 -24.03 23.51
CA LEU A 513 20.51 -24.16 22.57
C LEU A 513 19.80 -22.79 22.50
N ILE A 514 20.01 -22.05 21.41
CA ILE A 514 19.26 -20.82 21.17
C ILE A 514 18.01 -21.19 20.38
N VAL A 515 16.90 -21.25 21.09
CA VAL A 515 15.58 -21.43 20.49
C VAL A 515 15.17 -20.08 19.87
N TYR A 516 15.36 -19.94 18.56
CA TYR A 516 14.76 -18.81 17.84
C TYR A 516 13.26 -19.02 17.78
N SER A 517 12.55 -18.42 18.72
CA SER A 517 11.08 -18.51 18.83
C SER A 517 10.37 -17.54 17.91
N SER A 518 11.07 -16.77 17.07
CA SER A 518 10.43 -15.76 16.27
C SER A 518 9.85 -16.33 14.97
N ILE A 519 8.60 -16.08 14.73
CA ILE A 519 7.92 -16.27 13.42
C ILE A 519 8.65 -15.49 12.31
N PHE A 520 9.56 -14.60 12.65
CA PHE A 520 10.25 -13.67 11.77
C PHE A 520 11.47 -14.27 11.07
N ASP A 521 11.99 -15.40 11.52
CA ASP A 521 13.23 -15.99 10.97
C ASP A 521 13.04 -16.78 9.66
N GLY A 522 12.06 -16.50 8.94
CA GLY A 522 11.83 -17.10 7.64
C GLY A 522 10.43 -16.80 7.17
N MET A 523 10.28 -16.53 5.91
CA MET A 523 8.97 -16.31 5.33
C MET A 523 8.14 -17.58 5.36
N HIS A 524 7.08 -17.55 6.12
CA HIS A 524 6.28 -18.72 6.41
C HIS A 524 5.27 -18.99 5.31
N GLY A 525 5.68 -19.80 4.37
CA GLY A 525 4.81 -20.37 3.38
C GLY A 525 3.85 -21.38 4.01
N THR A 526 2.97 -20.96 4.93
CA THR A 526 1.97 -21.82 5.53
C THR A 526 0.61 -21.70 4.84
N LEU A 527 -0.05 -22.84 4.64
CA LEU A 527 -1.47 -22.85 4.22
C LEU A 527 -2.39 -22.51 5.39
N GLY A 528 -2.01 -22.92 6.61
CA GLY A 528 -2.83 -22.84 7.81
C GLY A 528 -3.99 -23.85 7.83
N ALA A 529 -4.57 -24.06 9.03
CA ALA A 529 -5.65 -25.03 9.21
C ALA A 529 -6.85 -24.87 8.25
N PRO A 530 -7.28 -23.64 7.87
CA PRO A 530 -8.42 -23.48 6.96
C PRO A 530 -8.22 -24.15 5.60
N LEU A 531 -7.09 -23.88 4.93
CA LEU A 531 -6.81 -24.46 3.62
C LEU A 531 -6.47 -25.95 3.71
N LEU A 532 -5.77 -26.38 4.77
CA LEU A 532 -5.49 -27.78 5.01
C LEU A 532 -6.76 -28.61 5.21
N ALA A 533 -7.72 -28.10 6.01
CA ALA A 533 -9.01 -28.75 6.18
C ALA A 533 -9.79 -28.82 4.85
N GLY A 534 -9.77 -27.75 4.06
CA GLY A 534 -10.32 -27.73 2.71
C GLY A 534 -9.66 -28.74 1.76
N LEU A 535 -8.34 -28.86 1.81
CA LEU A 535 -7.55 -29.84 1.05
C LEU A 535 -7.95 -31.28 1.45
N VAL A 536 -8.01 -31.58 2.76
CA VAL A 536 -8.42 -32.88 3.26
C VAL A 536 -9.84 -33.23 2.77
N LEU A 537 -10.78 -32.29 2.84
CA LEU A 537 -12.12 -32.49 2.31
C LEU A 537 -12.12 -32.78 0.80
N ALA A 538 -11.36 -32.03 0.03
CA ALA A 538 -11.28 -32.21 -1.42
C ALA A 538 -10.65 -33.56 -1.79
N LEU A 539 -9.60 -33.99 -1.07
CA LEU A 539 -8.98 -35.31 -1.24
C LEU A 539 -9.96 -36.44 -0.83
N TYR A 540 -10.69 -36.28 0.30
CA TYR A 540 -11.73 -37.23 0.71
C TYR A 540 -12.77 -37.41 -0.40
N MET A 541 -13.24 -36.32 -0.99
CA MET A 541 -14.22 -36.38 -2.09
C MET A 541 -13.65 -37.10 -3.32
N LEU A 542 -12.39 -36.91 -3.65
CA LEU A 542 -11.74 -37.61 -4.76
C LEU A 542 -11.55 -39.11 -4.49
N LEU A 543 -11.16 -39.47 -3.26
CA LEU A 543 -11.04 -40.90 -2.86
C LEU A 543 -12.39 -41.61 -2.94
N ARG A 544 -13.47 -40.92 -2.57
CA ARG A 544 -14.85 -41.47 -2.61
C ARG A 544 -15.58 -41.19 -3.93
N ARG A 545 -14.86 -40.78 -4.99
CA ARG A 545 -15.49 -40.38 -6.29
C ARG A 545 -16.40 -41.43 -6.89
N LYS A 546 -16.10 -42.73 -6.74
CA LYS A 546 -16.90 -43.83 -7.28
C LYS A 546 -18.33 -43.87 -6.70
N GLU A 547 -18.55 -43.26 -5.53
CA GLU A 547 -19.85 -43.25 -4.82
C GLU A 547 -20.75 -42.09 -5.26
N TRP A 548 -20.21 -41.03 -5.87
CA TRP A 548 -20.98 -39.83 -6.21
C TRP A 548 -20.78 -39.32 -7.67
N ASP A 549 -19.75 -39.78 -8.37
CA ASP A 549 -19.42 -39.30 -9.73
C ASP A 549 -19.76 -40.34 -10.79
N ASN A 550 -20.71 -40.01 -11.63
CA ASN A 550 -21.16 -40.84 -12.77
C ASN A 550 -20.29 -40.63 -14.03
N GLY A 551 -19.01 -40.16 -13.86
CA GLY A 551 -17.98 -40.20 -14.90
C GLY A 551 -17.24 -38.88 -15.24
N LYS A 552 -17.85 -37.68 -15.11
CA LYS A 552 -17.20 -36.41 -15.50
C LYS A 552 -17.18 -35.32 -14.45
N GLN A 553 -17.94 -35.47 -13.37
CA GLN A 553 -18.13 -34.40 -12.38
C GLN A 553 -16.91 -34.17 -11.47
N ALA A 554 -16.04 -35.17 -11.30
CA ALA A 554 -14.79 -35.09 -10.54
C ALA A 554 -13.64 -34.44 -11.33
N ALA A 555 -13.75 -34.33 -12.66
CA ALA A 555 -12.66 -33.87 -13.50
C ALA A 555 -12.15 -32.44 -13.15
N PRO A 556 -13.02 -31.44 -12.93
CA PRO A 556 -12.55 -30.11 -12.52
C PRO A 556 -11.82 -30.11 -11.19
N LEU A 557 -12.34 -30.84 -10.20
CA LEU A 557 -11.71 -30.95 -8.88
C LEU A 557 -10.32 -31.59 -8.97
N ARG A 558 -10.17 -32.64 -9.79
CA ARG A 558 -8.87 -33.29 -10.05
C ARG A 558 -7.86 -32.35 -10.66
N VAL A 559 -8.26 -31.60 -11.68
CA VAL A 559 -7.38 -30.64 -12.37
C VAL A 559 -6.94 -29.54 -11.42
N LEU A 560 -7.86 -28.91 -10.70
CA LEU A 560 -7.55 -27.81 -9.78
C LEU A 560 -6.67 -28.28 -8.62
N LEU A 561 -6.94 -29.46 -8.03
CA LEU A 561 -6.07 -30.05 -7.00
C LEU A 561 -4.70 -30.41 -7.55
N GLY A 562 -4.62 -30.93 -8.76
CA GLY A 562 -3.36 -31.24 -9.42
C GLY A 562 -2.50 -29.98 -9.62
N VAL A 563 -3.09 -28.90 -10.15
CA VAL A 563 -2.41 -27.61 -10.30
C VAL A 563 -1.99 -27.06 -8.94
N SER A 564 -2.88 -27.08 -7.92
CA SER A 564 -2.54 -26.65 -6.57
C SER A 564 -1.35 -27.46 -5.99
N GLY A 565 -1.35 -28.77 -6.19
CA GLY A 565 -0.27 -29.65 -5.74
C GLY A 565 1.06 -29.31 -6.41
N VAL A 566 1.07 -29.06 -7.71
CA VAL A 566 2.28 -28.58 -8.43
C VAL A 566 2.77 -27.26 -7.84
N LEU A 567 1.88 -26.29 -7.65
CA LEU A 567 2.23 -24.98 -7.08
C LEU A 567 2.80 -25.10 -5.66
N MET A 568 2.23 -25.99 -4.84
CA MET A 568 2.75 -26.30 -3.51
C MET A 568 4.15 -26.90 -3.57
N VAL A 569 4.40 -27.84 -4.49
CA VAL A 569 5.72 -28.50 -4.65
C VAL A 569 6.78 -27.52 -5.12
N ILE A 570 6.49 -26.69 -6.14
CA ILE A 570 7.45 -25.71 -6.65
C ILE A 570 7.68 -24.55 -5.69
N SER A 571 6.80 -24.35 -4.71
CA SER A 571 7.02 -23.35 -3.65
C SER A 571 8.03 -23.77 -2.59
N LEU A 572 8.38 -25.06 -2.55
CA LEU A 572 9.27 -25.63 -1.53
C LEU A 572 10.75 -25.38 -1.85
N ARG A 573 11.57 -25.18 -0.80
CA ARG A 573 13.03 -25.15 -0.91
C ARG A 573 13.63 -26.50 -1.34
N GLN A 574 12.89 -27.61 -1.15
CA GLN A 574 13.27 -28.96 -1.60
C GLN A 574 13.10 -29.16 -3.11
N PHE A 575 12.39 -28.28 -3.80
CA PHE A 575 12.31 -28.33 -5.25
C PHE A 575 13.64 -27.89 -5.87
N PRO A 576 14.21 -28.60 -6.85
CA PRO A 576 15.57 -28.36 -7.33
C PRO A 576 15.68 -27.15 -8.27
N TRP A 577 15.36 -25.95 -7.74
CA TRP A 577 15.41 -24.70 -8.50
C TRP A 577 16.81 -24.40 -9.04
N ASN A 578 17.86 -24.62 -8.23
CA ASN A 578 19.24 -24.34 -8.66
C ASN A 578 19.63 -25.20 -9.88
N ALA A 579 19.24 -26.48 -9.91
CA ALA A 579 19.48 -27.34 -11.08
C ALA A 579 18.70 -26.82 -12.32
N LEU A 580 17.46 -26.36 -12.11
CA LEU A 580 16.66 -25.81 -13.19
C LEU A 580 17.29 -24.52 -13.74
N PHE A 581 17.76 -23.62 -12.88
CA PHE A 581 18.44 -22.39 -13.26
C PHE A 581 19.73 -22.68 -14.02
N THR A 582 20.53 -23.65 -13.60
CA THR A 582 21.72 -24.10 -14.34
C THR A 582 21.38 -24.62 -15.73
N CYS A 583 20.29 -25.40 -15.87
CA CYS A 583 19.86 -25.90 -17.18
C CYS A 583 19.43 -24.79 -18.16
N PHE A 584 18.93 -23.65 -17.64
CA PHE A 584 18.46 -22.52 -18.44
C PHE A 584 19.35 -21.30 -18.32
N GLU A 585 20.58 -21.45 -17.83
CA GLU A 585 21.53 -20.35 -17.70
C GLU A 585 21.69 -19.57 -19.03
N ASN A 586 21.77 -18.24 -18.94
CA ASN A 586 21.89 -17.35 -20.11
C ASN A 586 20.68 -17.35 -21.08
N THR A 587 19.54 -17.91 -20.67
CA THR A 587 18.30 -17.89 -21.47
C THR A 587 17.27 -16.91 -20.92
N VAL A 588 16.29 -16.54 -21.76
CA VAL A 588 15.12 -15.76 -21.34
C VAL A 588 14.32 -16.51 -20.26
N ILE A 589 14.30 -17.85 -20.29
CA ILE A 589 13.61 -18.68 -19.30
C ILE A 589 14.21 -18.49 -17.90
N HIS A 590 15.53 -18.43 -17.79
CA HIS A 590 16.23 -18.11 -16.53
C HIS A 590 15.72 -16.78 -15.94
N LYS A 591 15.67 -15.73 -16.74
CA LYS A 591 15.19 -14.40 -16.31
C LYS A 591 13.72 -14.43 -15.87
N ILE A 592 12.85 -15.09 -16.64
CA ILE A 592 11.41 -15.20 -16.32
C ILE A 592 11.19 -15.97 -15.01
N LEU A 593 11.90 -17.10 -14.81
CA LEU A 593 11.76 -17.87 -13.58
C LEU A 593 12.33 -17.13 -12.36
N GLY A 594 13.46 -16.45 -12.53
CA GLY A 594 14.12 -15.68 -11.48
C GLY A 594 13.35 -14.41 -11.07
N ALA A 595 12.57 -13.84 -11.97
CA ALA A 595 11.76 -12.65 -11.69
C ALA A 595 10.72 -12.85 -10.58
N ALA A 596 10.32 -14.11 -10.31
CA ALA A 596 9.47 -14.46 -9.16
C ALA A 596 10.07 -14.06 -7.80
N GLN A 597 11.38 -13.84 -7.71
CA GLN A 597 12.17 -13.53 -6.51
C GLN A 597 12.12 -14.62 -5.43
N PHE A 598 10.92 -15.15 -5.11
CA PHE A 598 10.71 -16.12 -4.03
C PHE A 598 9.76 -17.23 -4.44
N PRO A 599 10.13 -18.52 -4.30
CA PRO A 599 9.27 -19.65 -4.65
C PRO A 599 7.95 -19.69 -3.88
N TRP A 600 7.92 -19.26 -2.61
CA TRP A 600 6.69 -19.30 -1.81
C TRP A 600 5.54 -18.45 -2.38
N ARG A 601 5.81 -17.48 -3.27
CA ARG A 601 4.76 -16.65 -3.89
C ARG A 601 3.75 -17.46 -4.71
N TYR A 602 4.13 -18.64 -5.19
CA TYR A 602 3.18 -19.58 -5.81
C TYR A 602 2.04 -20.01 -4.88
N LEU A 603 2.23 -19.91 -3.56
CA LEU A 603 1.20 -20.24 -2.57
C LEU A 603 0.01 -19.28 -2.59
N SER A 604 0.18 -18.05 -3.04
CA SER A 604 -0.94 -17.11 -3.21
C SER A 604 -1.97 -17.66 -4.21
N ILE A 605 -1.49 -18.21 -5.34
CA ILE A 605 -2.31 -18.84 -6.37
C ILE A 605 -2.88 -20.17 -5.85
N ALA A 606 -2.04 -21.00 -5.21
CA ALA A 606 -2.48 -22.27 -4.63
C ALA A 606 -3.62 -22.07 -3.59
N ALA A 607 -3.54 -21.04 -2.74
CA ALA A 607 -4.57 -20.70 -1.76
C ALA A 607 -5.92 -20.38 -2.44
N ALA A 608 -5.92 -19.62 -3.52
CA ALA A 608 -7.12 -19.32 -4.28
C ALA A 608 -7.72 -20.60 -4.93
N LEU A 609 -6.89 -21.43 -5.53
CA LEU A 609 -7.32 -22.69 -6.14
C LEU A 609 -7.86 -23.69 -5.10
N LEU A 610 -7.21 -23.82 -3.93
CA LEU A 610 -7.65 -24.70 -2.85
C LEU A 610 -8.99 -24.25 -2.25
N SER A 611 -9.24 -22.93 -2.17
CA SER A 611 -10.55 -22.42 -1.74
C SER A 611 -11.67 -22.81 -2.72
N ILE A 612 -11.38 -22.77 -4.03
CA ILE A 612 -12.31 -23.23 -5.07
C ILE A 612 -12.52 -24.75 -4.96
N CYS A 613 -11.45 -25.54 -4.76
CA CYS A 613 -11.53 -26.98 -4.53
C CYS A 613 -12.41 -27.30 -3.32
N THR A 614 -12.27 -26.54 -2.21
CA THR A 614 -13.11 -26.68 -1.01
C THR A 614 -14.57 -26.48 -1.33
N VAL A 615 -14.90 -25.41 -2.08
CA VAL A 615 -16.29 -25.12 -2.48
C VAL A 615 -16.85 -26.20 -3.39
N LEU A 616 -16.10 -26.65 -4.40
CA LEU A 616 -16.53 -27.74 -5.29
C LEU A 616 -16.75 -29.05 -4.51
N ALA A 617 -15.87 -29.37 -3.56
CA ALA A 617 -16.01 -30.53 -2.69
C ALA A 617 -17.25 -30.44 -1.80
N LEU A 618 -17.49 -29.30 -1.14
CA LEU A 618 -18.70 -29.05 -0.33
C LEU A 618 -19.96 -29.15 -1.19
N GLU A 619 -19.98 -28.54 -2.36
CA GLU A 619 -21.14 -28.59 -3.26
C GLU A 619 -21.48 -30.04 -3.64
N LYS A 620 -20.49 -30.86 -3.96
CA LYS A 620 -20.69 -32.28 -4.25
C LYS A 620 -21.12 -33.07 -3.01
N LEU A 621 -20.55 -32.76 -1.84
CA LEU A 621 -20.96 -33.37 -0.58
C LEU A 621 -22.41 -33.03 -0.22
N CYS A 622 -22.87 -31.80 -0.51
CA CYS A 622 -24.27 -31.38 -0.30
C CYS A 622 -25.26 -32.24 -1.12
N HIS A 623 -24.87 -32.60 -2.35
CA HIS A 623 -25.70 -33.45 -3.20
C HIS A 623 -25.62 -34.93 -2.84
N TRP A 624 -24.49 -35.40 -2.32
CA TRP A 624 -24.27 -36.81 -1.98
C TRP A 624 -24.76 -37.16 -0.58
N LYS A 625 -24.33 -36.38 0.46
CA LYS A 625 -24.63 -36.64 1.88
C LYS A 625 -24.92 -35.35 2.62
N LYS A 626 -26.14 -34.88 2.56
CA LYS A 626 -26.59 -33.56 3.08
C LYS A 626 -26.24 -33.29 4.55
N ASP A 627 -26.36 -34.29 5.43
CA ASP A 627 -26.06 -34.11 6.86
C ASP A 627 -24.56 -34.01 7.11
N LYS A 628 -23.75 -34.83 6.42
CA LYS A 628 -22.29 -34.68 6.48
C LYS A 628 -21.83 -33.34 5.94
N ALA A 629 -22.53 -32.79 4.95
CA ALA A 629 -22.23 -31.46 4.40
C ALA A 629 -22.47 -30.36 5.45
N LYS A 630 -23.55 -30.42 6.23
CA LYS A 630 -23.79 -29.45 7.32
C LYS A 630 -22.66 -29.49 8.35
N THR A 631 -22.26 -30.71 8.77
CA THR A 631 -21.13 -30.89 9.68
C THR A 631 -19.84 -30.33 9.09
N ALA A 632 -19.54 -30.59 7.80
CA ALA A 632 -18.35 -30.08 7.12
C ALA A 632 -18.34 -28.53 7.03
N HIS A 633 -19.50 -27.91 6.76
CA HIS A 633 -19.61 -26.44 6.78
C HIS A 633 -19.29 -25.88 8.17
N LEU A 634 -19.84 -26.47 9.22
CA LEU A 634 -19.61 -26.04 10.59
C LEU A 634 -18.14 -26.22 10.99
N VAL A 635 -17.56 -27.41 10.73
CA VAL A 635 -16.17 -27.71 11.06
C VAL A 635 -15.23 -26.73 10.35
N LEU A 636 -15.40 -26.51 9.05
CA LEU A 636 -14.56 -25.56 8.30
C LEU A 636 -14.68 -24.14 8.85
N LEU A 637 -15.89 -23.65 9.15
CA LEU A 637 -16.09 -22.32 9.69
C LEU A 637 -15.45 -22.18 11.08
N VAL A 638 -15.65 -23.15 11.96
CA VAL A 638 -15.03 -23.16 13.29
C VAL A 638 -13.51 -23.21 13.17
N THR A 639 -12.96 -24.04 12.28
CA THR A 639 -11.51 -24.08 12.00
C THR A 639 -10.98 -22.71 11.55
N CYS A 640 -11.68 -22.00 10.65
CA CYS A 640 -11.30 -20.67 10.22
C CYS A 640 -11.26 -19.67 11.37
N VAL A 641 -12.29 -19.63 12.21
CA VAL A 641 -12.39 -18.69 13.35
C VAL A 641 -11.35 -19.01 14.42
N LEU A 642 -11.16 -20.28 14.77
CA LEU A 642 -10.17 -20.70 15.77
C LEU A 642 -8.74 -20.42 15.26
N TYR A 643 -8.46 -20.69 13.99
CA TYR A 643 -7.15 -20.39 13.41
C TYR A 643 -6.86 -18.88 13.39
N ALA A 644 -7.81 -18.07 12.94
CA ALA A 644 -7.65 -16.62 12.94
C ALA A 644 -7.51 -16.08 14.37
N GLY A 645 -8.31 -16.56 15.31
CA GLY A 645 -8.21 -16.19 16.72
C GLY A 645 -6.84 -16.53 17.32
N SER A 646 -6.34 -17.74 17.09
CA SER A 646 -5.01 -18.14 17.56
C SER A 646 -3.90 -17.31 16.90
N PHE A 647 -4.02 -17.02 15.61
CA PHE A 647 -3.09 -16.14 14.89
C PHE A 647 -3.07 -14.73 15.51
N PHE A 648 -4.21 -14.14 15.79
CA PHE A 648 -4.28 -12.79 16.36
C PHE A 648 -3.81 -12.71 17.80
N VAL A 649 -4.08 -13.74 18.62
CA VAL A 649 -3.53 -13.84 19.99
C VAL A 649 -2.00 -13.91 19.94
N TYR A 650 -1.47 -14.75 19.07
CA TYR A 650 -0.04 -14.86 18.88
C TYR A 650 0.57 -13.54 18.39
N PHE A 651 -0.04 -12.93 17.37
CA PHE A 651 0.36 -11.65 16.83
C PHE A 651 0.41 -10.54 17.89
N ALA A 652 -0.61 -10.47 18.77
CA ALA A 652 -0.66 -9.51 19.87
C ALA A 652 0.33 -9.80 21.01
N ALA A 653 0.75 -11.06 21.17
CA ALA A 653 1.69 -11.47 22.21
C ALA A 653 3.17 -11.34 21.78
N THR A 654 3.45 -11.04 20.52
CA THR A 654 4.82 -10.89 20.00
C THR A 654 5.44 -9.59 20.53
N PRO A 655 6.60 -9.64 21.21
CA PRO A 655 7.15 -8.48 21.91
C PRO A 655 7.83 -7.45 20.97
N GLU A 656 8.09 -7.78 19.73
CA GLU A 656 8.76 -6.91 18.76
C GLU A 656 7.77 -5.92 18.14
N GLN A 657 7.25 -5.01 18.96
CA GLN A 657 6.50 -3.86 18.47
C GLN A 657 7.51 -2.75 18.18
N LEU A 658 7.94 -2.65 16.94
CA LEU A 658 8.70 -1.51 16.48
C LEU A 658 7.72 -0.35 16.31
N THR A 659 7.87 0.69 17.11
CA THR A 659 7.23 1.97 16.86
C THR A 659 7.90 2.59 15.63
N TYR A 660 7.11 2.78 14.57
CA TYR A 660 7.56 3.52 13.40
C TYR A 660 7.67 5.01 13.79
N THR A 661 8.88 5.54 13.75
CA THR A 661 9.12 6.97 13.77
C THR A 661 9.18 7.43 12.31
N ALA A 662 8.21 8.22 11.86
CA ALA A 662 8.37 9.02 10.66
C ALA A 662 9.45 10.09 10.96
N SER A 663 10.69 9.66 10.97
CA SER A 663 11.78 10.60 10.88
C SER A 663 11.77 11.13 9.46
N ASN A 664 11.41 12.39 9.33
CA ASN A 664 11.57 13.19 8.11
C ASN A 664 11.21 12.48 6.80
N ALA A 665 10.44 13.14 5.95
CA ALA A 665 10.00 12.64 4.64
C ALA A 665 11.14 12.25 3.67
N ASP A 666 12.37 12.39 4.09
CA ASP A 666 13.61 12.11 3.38
C ASP A 666 14.07 10.67 3.59
N SER A 667 13.13 9.74 3.49
CA SER A 667 13.45 8.35 3.73
C SER A 667 14.48 7.84 2.71
N LEU A 668 15.58 7.31 3.24
CA LEU A 668 16.56 6.51 2.51
C LEU A 668 16.03 5.10 2.20
N LEU A 669 14.80 4.79 2.62
CA LEU A 669 14.22 3.46 2.54
C LEU A 669 13.59 3.22 1.17
N VAL A 670 14.37 2.68 0.29
CA VAL A 670 13.97 2.29 -1.07
C VAL A 670 13.74 0.77 -1.21
N GLY A 671 13.42 0.11 -0.13
CA GLY A 671 13.40 -1.35 -0.07
C GLY A 671 14.82 -1.91 -0.19
N SER A 672 15.03 -2.90 -1.07
CA SER A 672 16.36 -3.40 -1.40
C SER A 672 17.05 -2.60 -2.52
N GLY A 673 16.50 -1.42 -2.88
CA GLY A 673 17.04 -0.59 -3.96
C GLY A 673 16.77 -1.11 -5.38
N GLU A 674 15.71 -1.90 -5.56
CA GLU A 674 15.41 -2.59 -6.82
C GLU A 674 15.37 -1.64 -8.03
N TYR A 675 14.89 -0.41 -7.83
CA TYR A 675 14.75 0.57 -8.91
C TYR A 675 15.79 1.67 -8.85
N MET A 676 16.85 1.50 -8.05
CA MET A 676 18.00 2.40 -8.05
C MET A 676 18.76 2.34 -9.38
N LEU A 677 19.30 3.47 -9.77
CA LEU A 677 20.24 3.55 -10.88
C LEU A 677 21.63 3.07 -10.45
N PRO A 678 22.45 2.51 -11.35
CA PRO A 678 23.80 2.07 -11.02
C PRO A 678 24.71 3.27 -10.71
N ASN A 679 25.76 3.03 -9.95
CA ASN A 679 26.80 4.03 -9.63
C ASN A 679 26.29 5.32 -8.97
N GLY A 680 25.11 5.28 -8.36
CA GLY A 680 24.59 6.41 -7.61
C GLY A 680 25.55 6.80 -6.49
N PRO A 681 25.83 8.11 -6.29
CA PRO A 681 26.70 8.57 -5.21
C PRO A 681 26.07 8.27 -3.86
N ALA A 682 26.87 8.35 -2.80
CA ALA A 682 26.30 8.48 -1.47
C ALA A 682 25.40 9.73 -1.45
N VAL A 683 24.12 9.57 -1.08
CA VAL A 683 23.11 10.65 -1.14
C VAL A 683 23.24 11.60 0.05
N ASN A 684 24.40 12.17 0.23
CA ASN A 684 24.76 13.03 1.36
C ASN A 684 25.06 14.50 0.99
N TYR A 685 24.93 14.85 -0.31
CA TYR A 685 25.07 16.21 -0.77
C TYR A 685 23.76 16.77 -1.30
N ALA A 686 23.36 17.94 -0.83
CA ALA A 686 22.15 18.61 -1.29
C ALA A 686 22.43 19.70 -2.34
N ARG A 687 23.70 19.96 -2.68
CA ARG A 687 24.11 21.05 -3.56
C ARG A 687 24.62 20.50 -4.89
N PRO A 688 24.32 21.20 -6.01
CA PRO A 688 24.94 20.89 -7.31
C PRO A 688 26.48 20.94 -7.24
N GLN A 689 27.11 20.11 -8.04
CA GLN A 689 28.58 19.98 -8.13
C GLN A 689 29.10 20.41 -9.50
N THR A 690 30.30 20.93 -9.53
CA THR A 690 31.02 21.27 -10.78
C THR A 690 32.53 21.19 -10.56
N ASP A 691 33.25 20.69 -11.53
CA ASP A 691 34.72 20.70 -11.54
C ASP A 691 35.32 22.02 -12.02
N SER A 692 34.48 22.92 -12.54
CA SER A 692 34.94 24.21 -13.06
C SER A 692 35.02 25.25 -11.97
N ALA A 693 36.22 25.81 -11.75
CA ALA A 693 36.41 26.93 -10.84
C ALA A 693 35.74 28.24 -11.34
N ASP A 694 35.38 28.30 -12.62
CA ASP A 694 34.72 29.46 -13.21
C ASP A 694 33.21 29.46 -13.09
N LEU A 695 32.60 28.32 -12.71
CA LEU A 695 31.18 28.22 -12.51
C LEU A 695 30.80 28.39 -11.01
N GLN A 696 30.15 29.49 -10.73
CA GLN A 696 29.68 29.82 -9.37
C GLN A 696 28.19 29.47 -9.20
N ILE A 697 27.89 28.68 -8.18
CA ILE A 697 26.53 28.33 -7.81
C ILE A 697 26.12 29.29 -6.67
N LYS A 698 25.32 30.31 -7.02
CA LYS A 698 24.86 31.34 -6.07
C LYS A 698 23.72 30.91 -5.18
N TYR A 699 22.83 30.07 -5.72
CA TYR A 699 21.64 29.60 -5.04
C TYR A 699 21.22 28.25 -5.61
N TYR A 700 20.73 27.38 -4.76
CA TYR A 700 20.03 26.15 -5.16
C TYR A 700 18.91 25.85 -4.15
N ASP A 701 17.74 25.54 -4.67
CA ASP A 701 16.62 25.04 -3.88
C ASP A 701 15.85 23.99 -4.69
N LYS A 702 15.32 22.97 -4.00
CA LYS A 702 14.43 21.98 -4.57
C LYS A 702 13.20 21.83 -3.70
N SER A 703 12.10 22.38 -4.17
CA SER A 703 10.83 22.36 -3.46
C SER A 703 9.69 22.00 -4.42
N SER A 704 8.67 21.33 -3.90
CA SER A 704 7.47 20.96 -4.67
C SER A 704 7.76 20.26 -6.01
N GLY A 705 8.77 19.41 -6.06
CA GLY A 705 9.17 18.68 -7.28
C GLY A 705 9.87 19.52 -8.35
N VAL A 706 10.23 20.75 -8.04
CA VAL A 706 10.97 21.68 -8.92
C VAL A 706 12.28 22.04 -8.28
N ALA A 707 13.38 21.90 -9.03
CA ALA A 707 14.67 22.43 -8.60
C ALA A 707 14.99 23.73 -9.32
N GLN A 708 15.60 24.68 -8.62
CA GLN A 708 16.07 25.96 -9.15
C GLN A 708 17.51 26.20 -8.73
N ALA A 709 18.32 26.64 -9.67
CA ALA A 709 19.70 27.05 -9.40
C ALA A 709 19.98 28.41 -10.03
N THR A 710 20.63 29.30 -9.30
CA THR A 710 21.17 30.56 -9.82
C THR A 710 22.68 30.41 -10.03
N LEU A 711 23.12 30.63 -11.25
CA LEU A 711 24.47 30.29 -11.73
C LEU A 711 25.12 31.50 -12.34
N GLU A 712 26.45 31.57 -12.22
CA GLU A 712 27.29 32.51 -12.90
C GLU A 712 28.55 31.80 -13.45
N ASN A 713 28.64 31.63 -14.78
CA ASN A 713 29.82 31.10 -15.42
C ASN A 713 30.66 32.27 -15.94
N ILE A 714 31.72 32.60 -15.21
CA ILE A 714 32.64 33.67 -15.55
C ILE A 714 33.72 33.23 -16.60
N GLY A 715 33.74 31.94 -16.92
CA GLY A 715 34.68 31.32 -17.83
C GLY A 715 34.39 31.63 -19.31
N THR A 716 35.37 31.36 -20.14
CA THR A 716 35.29 31.47 -21.61
C THR A 716 34.81 30.18 -22.29
N GLN A 717 34.61 29.12 -21.53
CA GLN A 717 34.14 27.83 -22.01
C GLN A 717 32.89 27.41 -21.24
N ALA A 718 32.11 26.50 -21.82
CA ALA A 718 31.00 25.88 -21.12
C ALA A 718 31.51 25.01 -19.94
N ALA A 719 30.77 24.99 -18.86
CA ALA A 719 31.12 24.24 -17.66
C ALA A 719 30.02 23.22 -17.33
N GLU A 720 30.41 22.01 -17.00
CA GLU A 720 29.46 20.96 -16.61
C GLU A 720 28.97 21.17 -15.16
N LEU A 721 27.66 21.02 -14.97
CA LEU A 721 26.98 21.12 -13.70
C LEU A 721 26.22 19.83 -13.41
N GLU A 722 26.64 19.10 -12.42
CA GLU A 722 25.92 17.94 -11.90
C GLU A 722 24.92 18.37 -10.83
N LEU A 723 23.64 18.04 -11.03
CA LEU A 723 22.55 18.37 -10.12
C LEU A 723 22.24 17.17 -9.20
N PRO A 724 21.91 17.36 -7.91
CA PRO A 724 21.59 16.27 -6.99
C PRO A 724 20.18 15.69 -7.30
N ILE A 725 20.02 15.15 -8.49
CA ILE A 725 18.78 14.56 -9.01
C ILE A 725 19.14 13.30 -9.79
N PHE A 726 18.64 12.14 -9.38
CA PHE A 726 18.80 10.91 -10.15
C PHE A 726 18.11 11.02 -11.51
N ASN A 727 18.87 10.79 -12.58
CA ASN A 727 18.35 10.96 -13.94
C ASN A 727 17.61 9.72 -14.45
N TYR A 728 16.34 9.56 -14.04
CA TYR A 728 15.44 8.56 -14.61
C TYR A 728 14.88 8.95 -15.99
N GLY A 729 15.42 9.98 -16.63
CA GLY A 729 14.93 10.54 -17.89
C GLY A 729 13.74 11.48 -17.70
N ASN A 730 13.36 12.13 -18.81
CA ASN A 730 12.22 13.04 -18.88
C ASN A 730 12.33 14.31 -17.99
N TYR A 731 13.53 14.67 -17.54
CA TYR A 731 13.77 15.97 -16.93
C TYR A 731 14.00 17.02 -18.00
N VAL A 732 13.47 18.22 -17.78
CA VAL A 732 13.63 19.39 -18.62
C VAL A 732 14.27 20.48 -17.79
N VAL A 733 15.35 21.04 -18.30
CA VAL A 733 16.04 22.18 -17.72
C VAL A 733 15.76 23.40 -18.61
N THR A 734 15.25 24.47 -18.01
CA THR A 734 14.95 25.73 -18.72
C THR A 734 15.64 26.89 -18.03
N ASP A 735 16.15 27.84 -18.82
CA ASP A 735 16.68 29.09 -18.31
C ASP A 735 15.60 30.16 -18.08
N ASN A 736 16.00 31.36 -17.67
CA ASN A 736 15.10 32.49 -17.43
C ASN A 736 14.32 32.96 -18.68
N GLU A 737 14.88 32.69 -19.89
CA GLU A 737 14.25 33.04 -21.15
C GLU A 737 13.30 31.95 -21.66
N GLY A 738 13.25 30.82 -20.97
CA GLY A 738 12.44 29.64 -21.31
C GLY A 738 13.12 28.73 -22.36
N THR A 739 14.42 28.89 -22.60
CA THR A 739 15.20 28.03 -23.48
C THR A 739 15.46 26.71 -22.83
N GLU A 740 15.10 25.58 -23.47
CA GLU A 740 15.38 24.24 -22.98
C GLU A 740 16.85 23.87 -23.24
N TRP A 741 17.56 23.46 -22.20
CA TRP A 741 18.91 22.99 -22.27
C TRP A 741 18.99 21.47 -22.44
N PRO A 742 19.95 20.96 -23.23
CA PRO A 742 20.17 19.52 -23.32
C PRO A 742 20.67 18.98 -21.98
N THR A 743 20.12 17.82 -21.60
CA THR A 743 20.47 17.11 -20.36
C THR A 743 21.26 15.85 -20.67
N GLN A 744 22.19 15.51 -19.82
CA GLN A 744 22.98 14.28 -19.88
C GLN A 744 22.88 13.53 -18.56
N THR A 745 23.36 12.29 -18.54
CA THR A 745 23.48 11.49 -17.31
C THR A 745 24.97 11.40 -16.99
N SER A 746 25.33 11.82 -15.79
CA SER A 746 26.71 11.71 -15.31
C SER A 746 27.10 10.26 -15.02
N ASP A 747 28.39 10.00 -14.79
CA ASP A 747 28.89 8.69 -14.35
C ASP A 747 28.27 8.24 -13.01
N SER A 748 27.83 9.21 -12.19
CA SER A 748 27.11 9.00 -10.93
C SER A 748 25.60 8.79 -11.08
N SER A 749 25.11 8.63 -12.33
CA SER A 749 23.67 8.52 -12.64
C SER A 749 22.83 9.75 -12.28
N LEU A 750 23.46 10.91 -12.10
CA LEU A 750 22.78 12.17 -11.82
C LEU A 750 22.50 12.96 -13.10
N LEU A 751 21.61 13.95 -12.97
CA LEU A 751 21.27 14.88 -14.03
C LEU A 751 22.41 15.88 -14.22
N GLU A 752 22.95 15.94 -15.42
CA GLU A 752 24.06 16.84 -15.80
C GLU A 752 23.65 17.79 -16.93
N VAL A 753 24.09 19.02 -16.83
CA VAL A 753 23.86 20.07 -17.83
C VAL A 753 25.12 20.88 -18.11
N SER A 754 25.31 21.28 -19.36
CA SER A 754 26.42 22.14 -19.77
C SER A 754 25.99 23.60 -19.69
N VAL A 755 26.59 24.36 -18.78
CA VAL A 755 26.31 25.79 -18.54
C VAL A 755 27.16 26.64 -19.53
N PRO A 756 26.55 27.43 -20.43
CA PRO A 756 27.28 28.17 -21.42
C PRO A 756 28.29 29.17 -20.85
N ALA A 757 29.35 29.45 -21.58
CA ALA A 757 30.32 30.49 -21.23
C ALA A 757 29.64 31.87 -21.07
N GLY A 758 29.96 32.57 -19.99
CA GLY A 758 29.40 33.90 -19.69
C GLY A 758 27.92 33.90 -19.28
N PHE A 759 27.30 32.71 -19.01
CA PHE A 759 25.93 32.64 -18.54
C PHE A 759 25.83 33.22 -17.13
N THR A 760 24.84 34.09 -16.91
CA THR A 760 24.45 34.59 -15.59
C THR A 760 22.94 34.58 -15.53
N GLY A 761 22.38 33.76 -14.67
CA GLY A 761 20.93 33.61 -14.59
C GLY A 761 20.49 32.41 -13.72
N SER A 762 19.21 32.13 -13.74
CA SER A 762 18.68 30.98 -13.05
C SER A 762 18.19 29.90 -14.04
N ILE A 763 18.36 28.66 -13.67
CA ILE A 763 17.79 27.51 -14.36
C ILE A 763 16.70 26.87 -13.49
N THR A 764 15.69 26.27 -14.15
CA THR A 764 14.61 25.52 -13.50
C THR A 764 14.59 24.10 -14.05
N VAL A 765 14.55 23.13 -13.17
CA VAL A 765 14.51 21.70 -13.51
C VAL A 765 13.15 21.11 -13.11
N ARG A 766 12.49 20.47 -14.07
CA ARG A 766 11.19 19.86 -13.86
C ARG A 766 11.11 18.49 -14.53
N TYR A 767 10.40 17.55 -13.88
CA TYR A 767 10.01 16.31 -14.52
C TYR A 767 8.83 16.55 -15.47
N ARG A 768 8.95 16.13 -16.75
CA ARG A 768 7.92 16.31 -17.79
C ARG A 768 7.56 14.99 -18.45
N GLU A 769 6.34 14.51 -18.23
CA GLU A 769 5.89 13.26 -18.82
C GLU A 769 5.79 13.33 -20.35
N PRO A 770 6.21 12.25 -21.06
CA PRO A 770 6.03 12.15 -22.51
C PRO A 770 4.55 12.20 -22.92
N VAL A 771 4.24 12.83 -24.05
CA VAL A 771 2.86 12.91 -24.59
C VAL A 771 2.26 11.52 -24.79
N LEU A 772 3.06 10.52 -25.13
CA LEU A 772 2.61 9.13 -25.26
C LEU A 772 1.96 8.62 -23.97
N TRP A 773 2.50 8.95 -22.80
CA TRP A 773 1.94 8.50 -21.51
C TRP A 773 0.55 9.08 -21.27
N ARG A 774 0.35 10.36 -21.60
CA ARG A 774 -0.96 11.03 -21.52
C ARG A 774 -1.98 10.41 -22.49
N ILE A 775 -1.56 10.01 -23.68
CA ILE A 775 -2.43 9.26 -24.62
C ILE A 775 -2.83 7.92 -24.01
N MET A 776 -1.90 7.21 -23.35
CA MET A 776 -2.19 5.91 -22.74
C MET A 776 -3.12 6.03 -21.52
N GLU A 777 -3.06 7.12 -20.78
CA GLU A 777 -4.05 7.45 -19.74
C GLU A 777 -5.46 7.58 -20.33
N ALA A 778 -5.59 8.32 -21.44
CA ALA A 778 -6.85 8.45 -22.16
C ALA A 778 -7.36 7.08 -22.67
N VAL A 779 -6.48 6.23 -23.21
CA VAL A 779 -6.81 4.86 -23.63
C VAL A 779 -7.37 4.04 -22.47
N SER A 780 -6.75 4.13 -21.29
CA SER A 780 -7.21 3.40 -20.10
C SER A 780 -8.58 3.90 -19.63
N GLY A 781 -8.79 5.22 -19.61
CA GLY A 781 -10.08 5.83 -19.28
C GLY A 781 -11.19 5.43 -20.26
N LEU A 782 -10.92 5.46 -21.56
CA LEU A 782 -11.86 5.04 -22.60
C LEU A 782 -12.18 3.54 -22.52
N THR A 783 -11.18 2.70 -22.23
CA THR A 783 -11.39 1.26 -22.02
C THR A 783 -12.30 1.00 -20.83
N LEU A 784 -12.07 1.68 -19.71
CA LEU A 784 -12.93 1.57 -18.52
C LEU A 784 -14.37 2.01 -18.84
N ALA A 785 -14.54 3.14 -19.51
CA ALA A 785 -15.85 3.65 -19.92
C ALA A 785 -16.58 2.66 -20.84
N ALA A 786 -15.88 2.09 -21.83
CA ALA A 786 -16.44 1.09 -22.76
C ALA A 786 -16.90 -0.17 -22.02
N LEU A 787 -16.14 -0.66 -21.04
CA LEU A 787 -16.50 -1.79 -20.21
C LEU A 787 -17.74 -1.53 -19.34
N VAL A 788 -17.83 -0.37 -18.72
CA VAL A 788 -18.98 0.05 -17.89
C VAL A 788 -20.25 0.20 -18.75
N LEU A 789 -20.13 0.83 -19.92
CA LEU A 789 -21.24 1.00 -20.85
C LEU A 789 -21.70 -0.35 -21.41
N GLY A 790 -20.77 -1.23 -21.80
CA GLY A 790 -21.05 -2.58 -22.26
C GLY A 790 -21.81 -3.42 -21.22
N CYS A 791 -21.38 -3.35 -19.96
CA CYS A 791 -22.07 -3.98 -18.83
C CYS A 791 -23.51 -3.46 -18.65
N SER A 792 -23.68 -2.15 -18.74
CA SER A 792 -24.97 -1.48 -18.58
C SER A 792 -25.94 -1.82 -19.72
N ALA A 793 -25.47 -1.82 -20.96
CA ALA A 793 -26.28 -2.17 -22.14
C ALA A 793 -26.75 -3.63 -22.07
N GLN A 794 -25.89 -4.54 -21.62
CA GLN A 794 -26.26 -5.94 -21.49
C GLN A 794 -27.25 -6.19 -20.33
N ARG A 795 -27.15 -5.46 -19.22
CA ARG A 795 -28.15 -5.51 -18.14
C ARG A 795 -29.53 -5.07 -18.65
N ARG A 796 -29.60 -4.02 -19.47
CA ARG A 796 -30.86 -3.55 -20.10
C ARG A 796 -31.46 -4.63 -21.03
N LYS A 797 -30.64 -5.27 -21.86
CA LYS A 797 -31.11 -6.35 -22.74
C LYS A 797 -31.64 -7.56 -21.96
N THR A 798 -30.97 -7.96 -20.90
CA THR A 798 -31.42 -9.08 -20.03
C THR A 798 -32.73 -8.75 -19.32
N ARG A 799 -32.91 -7.51 -18.89
CA ARG A 799 -34.14 -7.05 -18.24
C ARG A 799 -35.32 -6.99 -19.20
N ALA A 800 -35.12 -6.46 -20.41
CA ALA A 800 -36.11 -6.42 -21.46
C ALA A 800 -36.52 -7.82 -21.98
N ALA A 801 -35.59 -8.80 -21.95
CA ALA A 801 -35.89 -10.19 -22.28
C ALA A 801 -36.68 -10.90 -21.15
N ALA A 802 -36.41 -10.55 -19.88
CA ALA A 802 -37.16 -11.10 -18.74
C ALA A 802 -38.58 -10.49 -18.57
N GLU A 803 -38.80 -9.27 -19.07
CA GLU A 803 -40.13 -8.62 -19.11
C GLU A 803 -41.00 -9.13 -20.29
N LYS A 804 -40.41 -9.82 -21.28
CA LYS A 804 -41.12 -10.39 -22.45
C LYS A 804 -41.53 -11.86 -22.28
N ASN A 805 -40.95 -12.55 -21.28
CA ASN A 805 -41.29 -13.90 -20.82
C ASN A 805 -42.09 -13.83 -19.50
#